data_5749b4139db238d20717718ccb7ef0b0
#
_entry.id   5749b4139db238d20717718ccb7ef0b0
#
_cell.length_a   1.000
_cell.length_b   1.000
_cell.length_c   1.000
_cell.angle_alpha   90.00
_cell.angle_beta   90.00
_cell.angle_gamma   90.00
#
_symmetry.space_group_name_H-M   'P 1'
#
loop_
_entity.id
_entity.type
_entity.pdbx_description
1 polymer ?
#
loop_
_entity_poly.entity_id
_entity_poly.type
_entity_poly.pdbx_seq_one_letter_code
_entity_poly.pdbx_strand_id
1 'polypeptide(L)'
;MRDDIVEKAVEAARTQEPDPAAVDAALARVGAAVAAPAAGAAVADEAPAVFRSCSDLQALLPAFVAGSLSPARALLVEDHTRSCVPCRRALKNVRAGVPAEAPAAPAASRRPYGAWALAASVVLAAALGAFWLVSQNAAAGPAAKVDVVDGLLFVPADGTALAPGAEVAGGQPVRTGRTGGAVLLLADGSRVELAERSQVSVSRGLGGITVSLARGRVIVHAAKQRTGHLYVRTDDSLVSVTGTLFSVAKGAVGTRVSVLEGEVHVDDGGAKKVLHGGDQAASKGAVAQVSFEEEFGWSRDRATLLELAGEVVRAGQALAAAPASWRGRTSTRLLDAMPDGTVVYAALPNLSGTVADFYDALAPRLAANPVLASWWSEGPGAAERQAEVKKLLDTLRTWGSYLGDEVAVGIATDASGHPGAPIALTTVEKAGFREFVEAEIARTGAAGKVLLVSSASEAKADALNLWLRDGVLAAAPNAESLARLEAAFAAPGAFRTGSFHARLAEAYRGGVDLLVGVDAKSMLARAAAETGDGSHAFLKASGLADVEHLIVEHRTEAGASSGRAALTFGAERRGMAAWIAPPAPMGALSFVSSGATGAIAVVTKEPALLVDDLFAMLAAGQPEFPDKLAEAEAKLGFRLRDDLAAALGGDLAFAVDGPILPTPALKLVVEVYDPARLQATIVKLVSLADAEARKAGRPGVSLATETVSGLTIHSLATGAAVSRLQYAFVDGYLVVAPEKALLVRAAQAHAAGDTLLTSPKLVALLPKDGPLDFSMLAFQDVGGALGALASAVGAAPGSAASDLSRSGATLAWAWAEPSRIVFGSSGAGLAELGSLVAAGSAMNAPASGGR
;
A
#
# COMPACT_ATOMS: atom_id res chain seq x y z
N MET A 1 -18.46 -42.25 16.13
CA MET A 1 -17.80 -43.57 16.44
C MET A 1 -16.72 -43.98 15.43
N ARG A 2 -16.71 -43.46 14.18
CA ARG A 2 -15.60 -43.69 13.21
C ARG A 2 -14.50 -42.64 13.32
N ASP A 3 -14.84 -41.38 13.61
CA ASP A 3 -13.88 -40.29 13.72
C ASP A 3 -13.02 -40.37 15.00
N ASP A 4 -13.59 -40.88 16.09
CA ASP A 4 -12.91 -41.07 17.41
C ASP A 4 -11.78 -42.14 17.35
N ILE A 5 -11.86 -43.10 16.44
CA ILE A 5 -10.82 -44.12 16.26
C ILE A 5 -9.64 -43.58 15.47
N VAL A 6 -9.89 -42.70 14.49
CA VAL A 6 -8.83 -42.10 13.68
C VAL A 6 -8.05 -41.08 14.49
N GLU A 7 -8.74 -40.28 15.32
CA GLU A 7 -8.11 -39.29 16.22
C GLU A 7 -7.22 -39.94 17.26
N LYS A 8 -7.68 -41.05 17.90
CA LYS A 8 -6.88 -41.85 18.82
C LYS A 8 -5.69 -42.56 18.15
N ALA A 9 -5.84 -42.98 16.90
CA ALA A 9 -4.74 -43.58 16.16
C ALA A 9 -3.67 -42.54 15.74
N VAL A 10 -4.06 -41.32 15.39
CA VAL A 10 -3.15 -40.21 15.09
C VAL A 10 -2.42 -39.72 16.35
N GLU A 11 -3.12 -39.66 17.50
CA GLU A 11 -2.53 -39.31 18.79
C GLU A 11 -1.52 -40.36 19.29
N ALA A 12 -1.85 -41.64 19.13
CA ALA A 12 -0.94 -42.74 19.44
C ALA A 12 0.30 -42.76 18.52
N ALA A 13 0.17 -42.36 17.25
CA ALA A 13 1.29 -42.26 16.33
C ALA A 13 2.20 -41.05 16.58
N ARG A 14 1.68 -39.98 17.19
CA ARG A 14 2.48 -38.79 17.60
C ARG A 14 3.29 -39.00 18.86
N THR A 15 2.92 -39.89 19.70
CA THR A 15 3.56 -40.16 21.01
C THR A 15 4.55 -41.30 20.98
N GLN A 16 4.66 -42.07 19.89
CA GLN A 16 5.67 -43.12 19.75
C GLN A 16 6.94 -42.53 19.14
N GLU A 17 8.01 -42.39 19.92
CA GLU A 17 9.33 -42.25 19.38
C GLU A 17 9.67 -43.47 18.53
N PRO A 18 10.03 -43.30 17.25
CA PRO A 18 10.37 -44.42 16.41
C PRO A 18 11.62 -45.10 16.95
N ASP A 19 11.59 -46.44 16.99
CA ASP A 19 12.73 -47.25 17.35
C ASP A 19 13.97 -46.86 16.54
N PRO A 20 15.08 -46.46 17.19
CA PRO A 20 16.32 -46.06 16.49
C PRO A 20 16.78 -47.08 15.44
N ALA A 21 16.60 -48.37 15.70
CA ALA A 21 16.94 -49.41 14.71
C ALA A 21 16.01 -49.42 13.48
N ALA A 22 14.75 -49.00 13.64
CA ALA A 22 13.82 -48.84 12.53
C ALA A 22 14.12 -47.60 11.69
N VAL A 23 14.61 -46.52 12.31
CA VAL A 23 15.08 -45.30 11.64
C VAL A 23 16.34 -45.60 10.82
N ASP A 24 17.33 -46.27 11.41
CA ASP A 24 18.56 -46.64 10.74
C ASP A 24 18.30 -47.59 9.56
N ALA A 25 17.37 -48.55 9.71
CA ALA A 25 16.98 -49.44 8.63
C ALA A 25 16.19 -48.71 7.52
N ALA A 26 15.45 -47.67 7.84
CA ALA A 26 14.79 -46.79 6.86
C ALA A 26 15.82 -45.94 6.12
N LEU A 27 16.78 -45.35 6.82
CA LEU A 27 17.90 -44.57 6.23
C LEU A 27 18.77 -45.46 5.34
N ALA A 28 19.06 -46.68 5.76
CA ALA A 28 19.83 -47.63 4.93
C ALA A 28 19.06 -48.02 3.66
N ARG A 29 17.73 -48.21 3.71
CA ARG A 29 16.88 -48.46 2.52
C ARG A 29 16.87 -47.26 1.56
N VAL A 30 16.74 -46.05 2.10
CA VAL A 30 16.79 -44.82 1.28
C VAL A 30 18.18 -44.66 0.68
N GLY A 31 19.23 -44.88 1.45
CA GLY A 31 20.63 -44.83 0.96
C GLY A 31 20.91 -45.87 -0.15
N ALA A 32 20.41 -47.08 0.01
CA ALA A 32 20.51 -48.16 -1.01
C ALA A 32 19.69 -47.83 -2.26
N ALA A 33 18.53 -47.22 -2.15
CA ALA A 33 17.68 -46.79 -3.27
C ALA A 33 18.30 -45.61 -4.04
N VAL A 34 19.04 -44.72 -3.35
CA VAL A 34 19.78 -43.62 -3.99
C VAL A 34 21.07 -44.09 -4.65
N ALA A 35 21.72 -45.14 -4.10
CA ALA A 35 23.03 -45.66 -4.56
C ALA A 35 22.88 -46.78 -5.65
N ALA A 36 21.67 -47.29 -5.91
CA ALA A 36 21.46 -48.32 -6.93
C ALA A 36 21.56 -47.70 -8.34
N PRO A 37 22.53 -48.11 -9.18
CA PRO A 37 22.52 -47.70 -10.58
C PRO A 37 21.26 -48.22 -11.27
N ALA A 38 20.51 -47.34 -11.94
CA ALA A 38 19.36 -47.70 -12.74
C ALA A 38 19.79 -48.63 -13.87
N ALA A 39 19.55 -49.92 -13.69
CA ALA A 39 19.73 -50.88 -14.73
C ALA A 39 18.59 -50.79 -15.75
N GLY A 40 18.92 -50.31 -16.92
CA GLY A 40 18.30 -50.68 -18.20
C GLY A 40 16.88 -50.20 -18.48
N ALA A 41 16.76 -48.99 -19.02
CA ALA A 41 15.92 -48.72 -20.19
C ALA A 41 16.39 -47.36 -20.77
N ALA A 42 16.98 -47.45 -21.96
CA ALA A 42 17.27 -46.27 -22.77
C ALA A 42 15.95 -45.66 -23.23
N VAL A 43 15.54 -44.55 -22.60
CA VAL A 43 14.51 -43.66 -23.07
C VAL A 43 15.14 -42.30 -23.31
N ALA A 44 14.88 -41.77 -24.50
CA ALA A 44 15.45 -40.58 -25.06
C ALA A 44 15.55 -39.44 -24.04
N ASP A 45 16.77 -38.98 -23.87
CA ASP A 45 17.18 -37.91 -22.94
C ASP A 45 16.98 -36.55 -23.61
N GLU A 46 15.76 -36.04 -23.61
CA GLU A 46 15.42 -34.66 -24.04
C GLU A 46 14.57 -33.91 -23.01
N ALA A 47 14.48 -34.40 -21.79
CA ALA A 47 13.76 -33.66 -20.75
C ALA A 47 14.72 -32.82 -19.90
N PRO A 48 14.43 -31.55 -19.60
CA PRO A 48 15.31 -30.65 -18.88
C PRO A 48 15.69 -31.21 -17.51
N ALA A 49 16.94 -31.05 -17.14
CA ALA A 49 17.47 -31.52 -15.85
C ALA A 49 16.88 -30.74 -14.65
N VAL A 50 16.23 -29.62 -14.89
CA VAL A 50 15.60 -28.74 -13.88
C VAL A 50 14.22 -28.31 -14.40
N PHE A 51 13.16 -28.62 -13.66
CA PHE A 51 11.79 -28.18 -13.96
C PHE A 51 11.62 -26.72 -13.53
N ARG A 52 11.34 -25.83 -14.48
CA ARG A 52 11.17 -24.39 -14.26
C ARG A 52 9.74 -23.90 -14.48
N SER A 53 8.89 -24.73 -15.11
CA SER A 53 7.55 -24.31 -15.53
C SER A 53 6.55 -25.47 -15.57
N CYS A 54 5.26 -25.16 -15.58
CA CYS A 54 4.20 -26.14 -15.77
C CYS A 54 4.29 -26.83 -17.15
N SER A 55 4.82 -26.17 -18.18
CA SER A 55 5.03 -26.78 -19.50
C SER A 55 6.02 -27.93 -19.44
N ASP A 56 7.07 -27.82 -18.64
CA ASP A 56 8.08 -28.90 -18.49
C ASP A 56 7.45 -30.15 -17.83
N LEU A 57 6.57 -29.92 -16.86
CA LEU A 57 5.82 -31.02 -16.22
C LEU A 57 4.72 -31.60 -17.12
N GLN A 58 4.06 -30.73 -17.91
CA GLN A 58 3.05 -31.19 -18.86
C GLN A 58 3.66 -32.06 -19.95
N ALA A 59 4.88 -31.81 -20.40
CA ALA A 59 5.61 -32.63 -21.34
C ALA A 59 5.86 -34.06 -20.81
N LEU A 60 5.90 -34.26 -19.51
CA LEU A 60 6.10 -35.55 -18.86
C LEU A 60 4.79 -36.33 -18.64
N LEU A 61 3.62 -35.70 -18.79
CA LEU A 61 2.32 -36.36 -18.52
C LEU A 61 2.07 -37.62 -19.35
N PRO A 62 2.40 -37.67 -20.66
CA PRO A 62 2.28 -38.90 -21.43
C PRO A 62 3.13 -40.04 -20.87
N ALA A 63 4.41 -39.77 -20.54
CA ALA A 63 5.31 -40.75 -19.95
C ALA A 63 4.91 -41.15 -18.53
N PHE A 64 4.31 -40.20 -17.76
CA PHE A 64 3.72 -40.48 -16.45
C PHE A 64 2.55 -41.44 -16.52
N VAL A 65 1.63 -41.22 -17.46
CA VAL A 65 0.48 -42.12 -17.69
C VAL A 65 0.90 -43.49 -18.23
N ALA A 66 1.96 -43.52 -19.04
CA ALA A 66 2.55 -44.79 -19.56
C ALA A 66 3.40 -45.55 -18.52
N GLY A 67 3.62 -44.97 -17.34
CA GLY A 67 4.43 -45.60 -16.29
C GLY A 67 5.94 -45.69 -16.60
N SER A 68 6.44 -44.90 -17.56
CA SER A 68 7.83 -44.95 -18.06
C SER A 68 8.76 -43.92 -17.38
N LEU A 69 8.27 -43.16 -16.45
CA LEU A 69 9.10 -42.19 -15.67
C LEU A 69 9.85 -42.89 -14.52
N SER A 70 11.01 -42.35 -14.18
CA SER A 70 11.70 -42.74 -12.94
C SER A 70 10.83 -42.46 -11.71
N PRO A 71 10.96 -43.24 -10.62
CA PRO A 71 10.13 -43.03 -9.41
C PRO A 71 10.19 -41.62 -8.85
N ALA A 72 11.35 -40.95 -8.89
CA ALA A 72 11.53 -39.60 -8.46
C ALA A 72 10.76 -38.58 -9.33
N ARG A 73 10.82 -38.74 -10.66
CA ARG A 73 10.08 -37.85 -11.57
C ARG A 73 8.58 -38.10 -11.54
N ALA A 74 8.15 -39.35 -11.35
CA ALA A 74 6.74 -39.69 -11.17
C ALA A 74 6.16 -39.04 -9.93
N LEU A 75 6.90 -39.06 -8.82
CA LEU A 75 6.48 -38.40 -7.57
C LEU A 75 6.34 -36.87 -7.74
N LEU A 76 7.28 -36.24 -8.46
CA LEU A 76 7.20 -34.78 -8.72
C LEU A 76 5.97 -34.42 -9.58
N VAL A 77 5.67 -35.22 -10.59
CA VAL A 77 4.45 -35.04 -11.44
C VAL A 77 3.19 -35.27 -10.62
N GLU A 78 3.16 -36.27 -9.74
CA GLU A 78 2.02 -36.54 -8.87
C GLU A 78 1.76 -35.44 -7.87
N ASP A 79 2.81 -34.96 -7.19
CA ASP A 79 2.71 -33.86 -6.21
C ASP A 79 2.27 -32.56 -6.88
N HIS A 80 2.89 -32.21 -8.00
CA HIS A 80 2.52 -31.00 -8.73
C HIS A 80 1.08 -31.06 -9.26
N THR A 81 0.62 -32.20 -9.78
CA THR A 81 -0.76 -32.34 -10.27
C THR A 81 -1.80 -32.35 -9.15
N ARG A 82 -1.43 -32.58 -7.89
CA ARG A 82 -2.29 -32.40 -6.72
C ARG A 82 -2.53 -30.93 -6.42
N SER A 83 -1.53 -30.11 -6.59
CA SER A 83 -1.56 -28.68 -6.26
C SER A 83 -1.90 -27.78 -7.46
N CYS A 84 -1.56 -28.17 -8.69
CA CYS A 84 -1.72 -27.34 -9.89
C CYS A 84 -2.97 -27.73 -10.71
N VAL A 85 -3.95 -26.85 -10.82
CA VAL A 85 -5.21 -27.09 -11.56
C VAL A 85 -4.99 -27.27 -13.07
N PRO A 86 -4.17 -26.44 -13.76
CA PRO A 86 -3.87 -26.65 -15.19
C PRO A 86 -3.24 -28.00 -15.48
N CYS A 87 -2.23 -28.42 -14.69
CA CYS A 87 -1.56 -29.71 -14.90
C CYS A 87 -2.45 -30.89 -14.54
N ARG A 88 -3.36 -30.75 -13.59
CA ARG A 88 -4.40 -31.74 -13.27
C ARG A 88 -5.39 -31.91 -14.42
N ARG A 89 -5.80 -30.82 -15.08
CA ARG A 89 -6.64 -30.86 -16.29
C ARG A 89 -5.91 -31.54 -17.44
N ALA A 90 -4.65 -31.16 -17.68
CA ALA A 90 -3.83 -31.79 -18.72
C ALA A 90 -3.65 -33.28 -18.46
N LEU A 91 -3.40 -33.69 -17.22
CA LEU A 91 -3.33 -35.12 -16.84
C LEU A 91 -4.63 -35.87 -17.11
N LYS A 92 -5.78 -35.25 -16.82
CA LYS A 92 -7.11 -35.82 -17.10
C LYS A 92 -7.32 -36.02 -18.61
N ASN A 93 -6.90 -35.08 -19.43
CA ASN A 93 -7.01 -35.14 -20.89
C ASN A 93 -6.10 -36.25 -21.46
N VAL A 94 -4.85 -36.36 -21.00
CA VAL A 94 -3.92 -37.40 -21.39
C VAL A 94 -4.44 -38.78 -20.99
N ARG A 95 -5.02 -38.94 -19.80
CA ARG A 95 -5.67 -40.19 -19.35
C ARG A 95 -6.93 -40.56 -20.15
N ALA A 96 -7.64 -39.53 -20.67
CA ALA A 96 -8.82 -39.74 -21.50
C ALA A 96 -8.49 -40.06 -22.97
N GLY A 97 -7.22 -40.14 -23.33
CA GLY A 97 -6.77 -40.41 -24.69
C GLY A 97 -7.08 -39.31 -25.69
N VAL A 98 -7.34 -38.10 -25.22
CA VAL A 98 -7.58 -36.92 -26.07
C VAL A 98 -6.21 -36.44 -26.55
N PRO A 99 -5.92 -36.50 -27.88
CA PRO A 99 -4.68 -35.92 -28.40
C PRO A 99 -4.62 -34.46 -28.09
N ALA A 100 -3.43 -33.93 -27.79
CA ALA A 100 -3.20 -32.52 -27.66
C ALA A 100 -3.35 -31.88 -29.07
N GLU A 101 -4.59 -31.52 -29.41
CA GLU A 101 -4.92 -30.83 -30.65
C GLU A 101 -4.86 -29.31 -30.42
N ALA A 102 -4.19 -28.62 -31.34
CA ALA A 102 -4.31 -27.17 -31.48
C ALA A 102 -5.79 -26.82 -31.74
N PRO A 103 -6.35 -25.79 -31.11
CA PRO A 103 -7.79 -25.53 -31.16
C PRO A 103 -8.24 -25.10 -32.54
N ALA A 104 -9.10 -25.89 -33.15
CA ALA A 104 -9.87 -25.52 -34.33
C ALA A 104 -11.05 -24.64 -33.92
N ALA A 105 -11.33 -23.59 -34.69
CA ALA A 105 -12.38 -22.60 -34.44
C ALA A 105 -13.78 -23.26 -34.52
N PRO A 106 -14.68 -22.99 -33.55
CA PRO A 106 -16.08 -23.44 -33.67
C PRO A 106 -16.91 -22.49 -34.53
N ALA A 107 -17.77 -23.06 -35.36
CA ALA A 107 -18.73 -22.41 -36.25
C ALA A 107 -19.80 -21.62 -35.46
N ALA A 108 -20.16 -20.49 -35.98
CA ALA A 108 -21.12 -19.56 -35.39
C ALA A 108 -22.57 -20.08 -35.38
N SER A 109 -23.23 -20.10 -34.25
CA SER A 109 -24.69 -20.06 -34.14
C SER A 109 -25.14 -18.71 -33.58
N ARG A 110 -25.99 -18.02 -34.38
CA ARG A 110 -26.51 -16.68 -34.07
C ARG A 110 -27.66 -16.76 -33.07
N ARG A 111 -27.60 -16.03 -31.99
CA ARG A 111 -28.75 -15.46 -31.25
C ARG A 111 -28.34 -14.12 -30.60
N PRO A 112 -29.28 -13.19 -30.49
CA PRO A 112 -29.00 -11.76 -30.42
C PRO A 112 -28.89 -11.28 -28.95
N TYR A 113 -27.79 -10.59 -28.66
CA TYR A 113 -27.58 -9.96 -27.35
C TYR A 113 -26.95 -8.59 -27.58
N GLY A 114 -27.77 -7.57 -27.50
CA GLY A 114 -27.41 -6.22 -27.81
C GLY A 114 -27.84 -5.23 -26.74
N ALA A 115 -27.13 -5.06 -25.68
CA ALA A 115 -27.25 -3.83 -24.86
C ALA A 115 -26.15 -3.64 -23.83
N TRP A 116 -25.33 -4.59 -23.67
CA TRP A 116 -24.33 -4.65 -22.58
C TRP A 116 -22.90 -4.44 -22.99
N ALA A 117 -22.63 -4.52 -24.26
CA ALA A 117 -21.42 -3.95 -24.83
C ALA A 117 -21.47 -2.39 -24.82
N LEU A 118 -22.68 -1.78 -24.70
CA LEU A 118 -22.83 -0.38 -24.31
C LEU A 118 -22.47 -0.15 -22.84
N ALA A 119 -22.70 -1.05 -21.90
CA ALA A 119 -22.37 -0.79 -20.49
C ALA A 119 -20.88 -1.03 -20.17
N ALA A 120 -20.19 -1.98 -20.80
CA ALA A 120 -18.74 -2.10 -20.62
C ALA A 120 -17.96 -1.07 -21.43
N SER A 121 -18.38 -0.65 -22.61
CA SER A 121 -17.82 0.54 -23.27
C SER A 121 -18.49 1.82 -22.78
N VAL A 122 -19.68 1.81 -22.15
CA VAL A 122 -20.17 2.96 -21.37
C VAL A 122 -19.51 2.99 -19.98
N VAL A 123 -19.08 1.89 -19.39
CA VAL A 123 -18.18 1.93 -18.22
C VAL A 123 -16.73 2.22 -18.63
N LEU A 124 -16.24 1.72 -19.76
CA LEU A 124 -14.95 2.17 -20.31
C LEU A 124 -15.06 3.53 -21.03
N ALA A 125 -16.12 3.85 -21.76
CA ALA A 125 -16.37 5.19 -22.29
C ALA A 125 -17.04 6.13 -21.30
N ALA A 126 -17.71 5.66 -20.22
CA ALA A 126 -18.02 6.47 -19.06
C ALA A 126 -16.87 6.54 -18.05
N ALA A 127 -15.96 5.59 -17.97
CA ALA A 127 -14.65 5.78 -17.33
C ALA A 127 -13.72 6.64 -18.19
N LEU A 128 -13.69 6.50 -19.52
CA LEU A 128 -13.00 7.40 -20.44
C LEU A 128 -13.76 8.72 -20.64
N GLY A 129 -15.07 8.74 -20.62
CA GLY A 129 -15.91 9.93 -20.69
C GLY A 129 -16.09 10.63 -19.34
N ALA A 130 -16.12 9.92 -18.21
CA ALA A 130 -16.00 10.51 -16.86
C ALA A 130 -14.55 10.94 -16.58
N PHE A 131 -13.56 10.20 -17.06
CA PHE A 131 -12.16 10.66 -17.10
C PHE A 131 -12.03 11.89 -18.00
N TRP A 132 -12.73 11.96 -19.12
CA TRP A 132 -12.73 13.12 -20.01
C TRP A 132 -13.62 14.28 -19.50
N LEU A 133 -14.81 14.01 -18.91
CA LEU A 133 -15.62 15.04 -18.23
C LEU A 133 -14.97 15.57 -16.96
N VAL A 134 -14.34 14.71 -16.16
CA VAL A 134 -13.50 15.10 -15.03
C VAL A 134 -12.27 15.89 -15.51
N SER A 135 -11.70 15.59 -16.67
CA SER A 135 -10.59 16.32 -17.26
C SER A 135 -10.99 17.67 -17.85
N GLN A 136 -12.19 17.80 -18.41
CA GLN A 136 -12.76 19.10 -18.87
C GLN A 136 -13.20 19.97 -17.68
N ASN A 137 -13.80 19.37 -16.65
CA ASN A 137 -14.18 20.08 -15.44
C ASN A 137 -12.98 20.39 -14.53
N ALA A 138 -11.92 19.58 -14.55
CA ALA A 138 -10.65 19.89 -13.89
C ALA A 138 -9.94 21.11 -14.53
N ALA A 139 -10.20 21.40 -15.79
CA ALA A 139 -9.67 22.59 -16.47
C ALA A 139 -10.47 23.88 -16.18
N ALA A 140 -11.68 23.79 -15.64
CA ALA A 140 -12.60 24.93 -15.47
C ALA A 140 -12.55 25.58 -14.04
N GLY A 141 -11.77 25.01 -13.11
CA GLY A 141 -11.59 25.60 -11.76
C GLY A 141 -10.34 26.49 -11.67
N PRO A 142 -10.18 27.26 -10.56
CA PRO A 142 -8.96 28.02 -10.32
C PRO A 142 -7.75 27.06 -10.32
N ALA A 143 -6.69 27.41 -11.05
CA ALA A 143 -5.50 26.58 -11.18
C ALA A 143 -4.60 26.68 -9.96
N ALA A 144 -4.63 27.84 -9.29
CA ALA A 144 -3.89 28.11 -8.07
C ALA A 144 -4.63 29.14 -7.21
N LYS A 145 -4.27 29.19 -5.92
CA LYS A 145 -4.69 30.21 -4.97
C LYS A 145 -3.44 30.92 -4.43
N VAL A 146 -3.50 32.22 -4.30
CA VAL A 146 -2.43 32.99 -3.70
C VAL A 146 -2.44 32.75 -2.19
N ASP A 147 -1.38 32.15 -1.65
CA ASP A 147 -1.24 31.84 -0.23
C ASP A 147 -0.59 33.01 0.53
N VAL A 148 0.55 33.49 0.03
CA VAL A 148 1.30 34.60 0.60
C VAL A 148 1.75 35.57 -0.50
N VAL A 149 1.73 36.84 -0.19
CA VAL A 149 2.34 37.90 -1.02
C VAL A 149 3.27 38.73 -0.16
N ASP A 150 4.51 38.80 -0.58
CA ASP A 150 5.52 39.67 0.05
C ASP A 150 5.90 40.72 -1.01
N GLY A 151 5.47 41.96 -0.80
CA GLY A 151 5.56 43.00 -1.81
C GLY A 151 4.39 43.04 -2.79
N LEU A 152 4.64 42.93 -4.09
CA LEU A 152 3.61 43.02 -5.15
C LEU A 152 3.51 41.76 -5.98
N LEU A 153 2.31 41.21 -6.08
CA LEU A 153 1.92 40.21 -7.08
C LEU A 153 0.82 40.78 -7.95
N PHE A 154 0.95 40.70 -9.28
CA PHE A 154 -0.01 41.32 -10.19
C PHE A 154 -0.16 40.54 -11.50
N VAL A 155 -1.29 40.78 -12.18
CA VAL A 155 -1.55 40.27 -13.52
C VAL A 155 -0.93 41.23 -14.55
N PRO A 156 0.03 40.78 -15.39
CA PRO A 156 0.74 41.68 -16.31
C PRO A 156 -0.14 42.31 -17.36
N ALA A 157 -1.30 41.72 -17.70
CA ALA A 157 -2.18 42.17 -18.79
C ALA A 157 -2.92 43.47 -18.46
N ASP A 158 -3.31 43.66 -17.20
CA ASP A 158 -4.14 44.79 -16.73
C ASP A 158 -3.59 45.48 -15.50
N GLY A 159 -2.48 45.00 -14.94
CA GLY A 159 -1.88 45.58 -13.74
C GLY A 159 -2.61 45.23 -12.44
N THR A 160 -3.64 44.40 -12.48
CA THR A 160 -4.44 44.03 -11.28
C THR A 160 -3.56 43.37 -10.23
N ALA A 161 -3.50 43.98 -9.03
CA ALA A 161 -2.79 43.41 -7.91
C ALA A 161 -3.58 42.26 -7.28
N LEU A 162 -2.88 41.18 -6.95
CA LEU A 162 -3.44 39.98 -6.30
C LEU A 162 -3.06 39.97 -4.81
N ALA A 163 -4.04 39.81 -3.94
CA ALA A 163 -3.85 39.69 -2.49
C ALA A 163 -3.87 38.20 -2.06
N PRO A 164 -3.37 37.86 -0.87
CA PRO A 164 -3.56 36.53 -0.29
C PRO A 164 -5.04 36.12 -0.32
N GLY A 165 -5.29 34.90 -0.73
CA GLY A 165 -6.64 34.37 -0.91
C GLY A 165 -7.19 34.51 -2.34
N ALA A 166 -6.59 35.36 -3.21
CA ALA A 166 -7.03 35.52 -4.59
C ALA A 166 -6.85 34.22 -5.39
N GLU A 167 -7.78 33.94 -6.28
CA GLU A 167 -7.72 32.79 -7.20
C GLU A 167 -7.02 33.17 -8.50
N VAL A 168 -6.16 32.29 -9.00
CA VAL A 168 -5.46 32.43 -10.28
C VAL A 168 -6.11 31.48 -11.26
N ALA A 169 -6.66 32.03 -12.34
CA ALA A 169 -7.32 31.26 -13.37
C ALA A 169 -6.31 30.40 -14.17
N GLY A 170 -6.77 29.31 -14.76
CA GLY A 170 -5.93 28.43 -15.58
C GLY A 170 -5.30 29.17 -16.76
N GLY A 171 -3.95 29.15 -16.84
CA GLY A 171 -3.18 29.83 -17.86
C GLY A 171 -2.98 31.34 -17.65
N GLN A 172 -3.57 31.94 -16.61
CA GLN A 172 -3.42 33.37 -16.30
C GLN A 172 -1.97 33.65 -15.84
N PRO A 173 -1.23 34.54 -16.51
CA PRO A 173 0.11 34.93 -16.07
C PRO A 173 0.02 35.83 -14.84
N VAL A 174 0.88 35.55 -13.84
CA VAL A 174 1.07 36.39 -12.64
C VAL A 174 2.55 36.73 -12.51
N ARG A 175 2.87 37.94 -11.99
CA ARG A 175 4.23 38.44 -11.84
C ARG A 175 4.45 39.04 -10.48
N THR A 176 5.62 38.73 -9.90
CA THR A 176 6.11 39.38 -8.68
C THR A 176 6.81 40.70 -9.00
N GLY A 177 6.77 41.60 -8.05
CA GLY A 177 7.39 42.94 -8.15
C GLY A 177 8.93 42.90 -8.11
N ARG A 178 9.53 44.11 -7.90
CA ARG A 178 10.99 44.28 -7.84
C ARG A 178 11.62 43.71 -6.57
N THR A 179 10.85 43.69 -5.50
CA THR A 179 11.27 43.22 -4.19
C THR A 179 10.18 42.32 -3.63
N GLY A 180 10.58 41.33 -2.83
CA GLY A 180 9.66 40.33 -2.26
C GLY A 180 9.34 39.21 -3.22
N GLY A 181 8.36 38.40 -2.86
CA GLY A 181 7.93 37.21 -3.59
C GLY A 181 6.47 36.87 -3.35
N ALA A 182 6.06 35.70 -3.78
CA ALA A 182 4.71 35.18 -3.50
C ALA A 182 4.74 33.66 -3.38
N VAL A 183 3.75 33.11 -2.70
CA VAL A 183 3.51 31.66 -2.64
C VAL A 183 2.18 31.38 -3.28
N LEU A 184 2.15 30.46 -4.24
CA LEU A 184 0.96 29.95 -4.86
C LEU A 184 0.71 28.54 -4.31
N LEU A 185 -0.50 28.30 -3.82
CA LEU A 185 -0.99 26.98 -3.48
C LEU A 185 -1.72 26.43 -4.69
N LEU A 186 -1.21 25.33 -5.23
CA LEU A 186 -1.82 24.65 -6.36
C LEU A 186 -2.96 23.75 -5.90
N ALA A 187 -3.80 23.36 -6.82
CA ALA A 187 -4.98 22.59 -6.50
C ALA A 187 -4.72 21.14 -6.05
N ASP A 188 -3.53 20.63 -6.30
CA ASP A 188 -3.05 19.33 -5.82
C ASP A 188 -2.38 19.40 -4.43
N GLY A 189 -2.36 20.59 -3.82
CA GLY A 189 -1.69 20.86 -2.56
C GLY A 189 -0.20 21.21 -2.71
N SER A 190 0.34 21.24 -3.92
CA SER A 190 1.72 21.69 -4.15
C SER A 190 1.85 23.18 -3.92
N ARG A 191 3.01 23.60 -3.41
CA ARG A 191 3.34 25.03 -3.17
C ARG A 191 4.41 25.46 -4.15
N VAL A 192 4.19 26.62 -4.77
CA VAL A 192 5.16 27.26 -5.68
C VAL A 192 5.53 28.61 -5.11
N GLU A 193 6.74 28.71 -4.61
CA GLU A 193 7.31 29.95 -4.11
C GLU A 193 7.95 30.70 -5.28
N LEU A 194 7.60 31.94 -5.48
CA LEU A 194 8.11 32.82 -6.54
C LEU A 194 9.09 33.81 -5.93
N ALA A 195 10.29 33.87 -6.48
CA ALA A 195 11.23 34.95 -6.16
C ALA A 195 10.75 36.29 -6.77
N GLU A 196 11.44 37.36 -6.40
CA GLU A 196 11.26 38.67 -7.04
C GLU A 196 11.40 38.58 -8.57
N ARG A 197 10.69 39.45 -9.29
CA ARG A 197 10.72 39.58 -10.77
C ARG A 197 10.42 38.29 -11.54
N SER A 198 9.78 37.33 -10.89
CA SER A 198 9.36 36.06 -11.50
C SER A 198 7.99 36.19 -12.15
N GLN A 199 7.81 35.55 -13.30
CA GLN A 199 6.53 35.49 -14.01
C GLN A 199 6.18 34.05 -14.31
N VAL A 200 5.03 33.62 -13.82
CA VAL A 200 4.52 32.26 -14.01
C VAL A 200 3.06 32.27 -14.46
N SER A 201 2.64 31.20 -15.08
CA SER A 201 1.22 30.83 -15.23
C SER A 201 1.03 29.37 -14.85
N VAL A 202 -0.14 29.04 -14.31
CA VAL A 202 -0.46 27.69 -13.88
C VAL A 202 -1.61 27.17 -14.73
N SER A 203 -1.47 26.01 -15.30
CA SER A 203 -2.53 25.36 -16.08
C SER A 203 -2.76 23.92 -15.59
N ARG A 204 -4.00 23.47 -15.70
CA ARG A 204 -4.38 22.08 -15.40
C ARG A 204 -4.62 21.32 -16.67
N GLY A 205 -4.19 20.08 -16.74
CA GLY A 205 -4.42 19.18 -17.85
C GLY A 205 -4.62 17.74 -17.38
N LEU A 206 -4.91 16.85 -18.32
CA LEU A 206 -5.12 15.41 -18.04
C LEU A 206 -3.89 14.73 -17.43
N GLY A 207 -2.69 15.24 -17.71
CA GLY A 207 -1.43 14.70 -17.20
C GLY A 207 -0.99 15.30 -15.84
N GLY A 208 -1.74 16.26 -15.30
CA GLY A 208 -1.36 16.95 -14.07
C GLY A 208 -1.38 18.48 -14.20
N ILE A 209 -0.66 19.15 -13.32
CA ILE A 209 -0.53 20.61 -13.27
C ILE A 209 0.76 21.03 -13.95
N THR A 210 0.69 22.07 -14.78
CA THR A 210 1.88 22.67 -15.41
C THR A 210 2.04 24.10 -14.92
N VAL A 211 3.17 24.39 -14.31
CA VAL A 211 3.65 25.72 -13.97
C VAL A 211 4.57 26.19 -15.12
N SER A 212 4.16 27.17 -15.88
CA SER A 212 4.98 27.76 -16.96
C SER A 212 5.75 28.94 -16.42
N LEU A 213 7.07 28.83 -16.33
CA LEU A 213 7.98 29.88 -15.87
C LEU A 213 8.53 30.65 -17.07
N ALA A 214 8.00 31.84 -17.32
CA ALA A 214 8.47 32.69 -18.41
C ALA A 214 9.81 33.36 -18.09
N ARG A 215 10.05 33.70 -16.82
CA ARG A 215 11.29 34.28 -16.31
C ARG A 215 11.33 34.30 -14.79
N GLY A 216 12.52 34.44 -14.25
CA GLY A 216 12.74 34.52 -12.80
C GLY A 216 13.05 33.17 -12.17
N ARG A 217 12.75 33.03 -10.88
CA ARG A 217 13.07 31.81 -10.12
C ARG A 217 11.85 31.36 -9.36
N VAL A 218 11.66 30.04 -9.30
CA VAL A 218 10.64 29.39 -8.47
C VAL A 218 11.26 28.26 -7.68
N ILE A 219 10.80 28.11 -6.44
CA ILE A 219 10.99 26.88 -5.68
C ILE A 219 9.65 26.18 -5.64
N VAL A 220 9.67 24.89 -5.97
CA VAL A 220 8.48 24.06 -6.04
C VAL A 220 8.57 22.98 -4.96
N HIS A 221 7.63 23.02 -4.05
CA HIS A 221 7.36 21.92 -3.13
C HIS A 221 6.17 21.14 -3.67
N ALA A 222 6.45 20.13 -4.47
CA ALA A 222 5.43 19.29 -5.06
C ALA A 222 4.84 18.34 -4.03
N ALA A 223 3.53 18.38 -3.86
CA ALA A 223 2.81 17.40 -3.06
C ALA A 223 2.97 16.01 -3.69
N LYS A 224 3.00 14.95 -2.87
CA LYS A 224 3.03 13.57 -3.38
C LYS A 224 1.79 13.30 -4.22
N GLN A 225 1.99 13.15 -5.52
CA GLN A 225 0.92 12.93 -6.48
C GLN A 225 0.46 11.47 -6.40
N ARG A 226 -0.82 11.27 -6.17
CA ARG A 226 -1.44 9.93 -6.25
C ARG A 226 -1.76 9.53 -7.70
N THR A 227 -2.03 10.52 -8.55
CA THR A 227 -2.30 10.37 -9.99
C THR A 227 -1.88 11.66 -10.69
N GLY A 228 -1.03 11.59 -11.74
CA GLY A 228 -0.56 12.75 -12.49
C GLY A 228 0.85 13.22 -12.10
N HIS A 229 1.30 14.31 -12.72
CA HIS A 229 2.61 14.91 -12.51
C HIS A 229 2.47 16.42 -12.37
N LEU A 230 3.39 17.02 -11.61
CA LEU A 230 3.61 18.44 -11.65
C LEU A 230 4.72 18.72 -12.65
N TYR A 231 4.45 19.62 -13.59
CA TYR A 231 5.43 20.07 -14.58
C TYR A 231 5.82 21.52 -14.33
N VAL A 232 7.12 21.82 -14.47
CA VAL A 232 7.57 23.20 -14.63
C VAL A 232 8.15 23.34 -16.04
N ARG A 233 7.55 24.22 -16.82
CA ARG A 233 7.91 24.45 -18.21
C ARG A 233 8.57 25.81 -18.36
N THR A 234 9.68 25.85 -19.04
CA THR A 234 10.27 27.06 -19.59
C THR A 234 10.24 27.01 -21.14
N ASP A 235 10.77 28.00 -21.82
CA ASP A 235 10.87 27.99 -23.30
C ASP A 235 11.88 26.94 -23.83
N ASP A 236 12.85 26.54 -23.02
CA ASP A 236 13.94 25.64 -23.39
C ASP A 236 14.07 24.38 -22.50
N SER A 237 13.16 24.17 -21.56
CA SER A 237 13.19 23.00 -20.67
C SER A 237 11.80 22.61 -20.18
N LEU A 238 11.57 21.32 -20.07
CA LEU A 238 10.42 20.74 -19.38
C LEU A 238 10.92 19.94 -18.19
N VAL A 239 10.51 20.36 -17.01
CA VAL A 239 10.84 19.74 -15.72
C VAL A 239 9.61 19.02 -15.21
N SER A 240 9.73 17.76 -14.86
CA SER A 240 8.60 16.94 -14.43
C SER A 240 8.90 16.27 -13.08
N VAL A 241 7.91 16.23 -12.18
CA VAL A 241 8.09 15.80 -10.80
C VAL A 241 6.84 15.13 -10.21
N THR A 242 7.03 14.29 -9.19
CA THR A 242 5.94 13.54 -8.51
C THR A 242 5.89 13.71 -6.99
N GLY A 243 6.72 14.56 -6.41
CA GLY A 243 6.77 14.75 -4.95
C GLY A 243 8.17 15.16 -4.52
N THR A 244 8.63 16.31 -5.00
CA THR A 244 10.01 16.78 -4.93
C THR A 244 10.08 18.23 -4.50
N LEU A 245 11.24 18.60 -3.97
CA LEU A 245 11.54 19.98 -3.68
C LEU A 245 12.75 20.43 -4.51
N PHE A 246 12.49 21.35 -5.43
CA PHE A 246 13.48 21.78 -6.41
C PHE A 246 13.27 23.26 -6.78
N SER A 247 14.32 23.86 -7.35
CA SER A 247 14.30 25.19 -7.91
C SER A 247 14.40 25.14 -9.44
N VAL A 248 13.70 26.04 -10.09
CA VAL A 248 13.88 26.34 -11.52
C VAL A 248 14.15 27.83 -11.66
N ALA A 249 15.29 28.17 -12.21
CA ALA A 249 15.72 29.53 -12.52
C ALA A 249 15.78 29.72 -14.04
N LYS A 250 14.97 30.65 -14.57
CA LYS A 250 14.94 31.02 -15.98
C LYS A 250 15.49 32.44 -16.17
N GLY A 251 16.64 32.49 -16.77
CA GLY A 251 17.32 33.74 -17.19
C GLY A 251 17.37 33.94 -18.69
N ALA A 252 18.05 35.02 -19.15
CA ALA A 252 18.23 35.32 -20.57
C ALA A 252 19.08 34.27 -21.31
N VAL A 253 19.98 33.58 -20.60
CA VAL A 253 20.97 32.65 -21.20
C VAL A 253 20.45 31.21 -21.23
N GLY A 254 19.45 30.85 -20.42
CA GLY A 254 18.90 29.49 -20.34
C GLY A 254 18.18 29.24 -19.05
N THR A 255 17.86 27.98 -18.82
CA THR A 255 17.20 27.47 -17.60
C THR A 255 18.21 26.68 -16.79
N ARG A 256 18.25 26.91 -15.47
CA ARG A 256 18.93 26.07 -14.49
C ARG A 256 17.89 25.40 -13.62
N VAL A 257 18.06 24.12 -13.40
CA VAL A 257 17.25 23.30 -12.51
C VAL A 257 18.16 22.78 -11.39
N SER A 258 17.78 22.99 -10.16
CA SER A 258 18.53 22.54 -8.99
C SER A 258 17.59 21.73 -8.10
N VAL A 259 17.96 20.51 -7.80
CA VAL A 259 17.11 19.60 -7.03
C VAL A 259 17.63 19.53 -5.62
N LEU A 260 16.73 19.66 -4.66
CA LEU A 260 17.10 19.54 -3.25
C LEU A 260 16.59 18.26 -2.63
N GLU A 261 15.39 17.83 -2.99
CA GLU A 261 14.78 16.61 -2.49
C GLU A 261 13.95 15.96 -3.59
N GLY A 262 14.10 14.64 -3.76
CA GLY A 262 13.40 13.86 -4.75
C GLY A 262 14.16 13.75 -6.06
N GLU A 263 13.49 13.33 -7.11
CA GLU A 263 14.04 13.13 -8.45
C GLU A 263 13.32 14.05 -9.43
N VAL A 264 14.10 14.75 -10.25
CA VAL A 264 13.60 15.71 -11.22
C VAL A 264 14.09 15.34 -12.61
N HIS A 265 13.19 15.26 -13.56
CA HIS A 265 13.55 15.04 -14.95
C HIS A 265 13.50 16.32 -15.74
N VAL A 266 14.59 16.59 -16.41
CA VAL A 266 14.76 17.75 -17.25
C VAL A 266 14.91 17.28 -18.68
N ASP A 267 13.98 17.72 -19.53
CA ASP A 267 14.04 17.57 -20.98
C ASP A 267 14.35 18.96 -21.57
N ASP A 268 15.57 19.14 -22.09
CA ASP A 268 16.04 20.38 -22.71
C ASP A 268 15.97 20.35 -24.24
N GLY A 269 15.22 19.39 -24.79
CA GLY A 269 15.05 19.21 -26.25
C GLY A 269 16.20 18.46 -26.93
N GLY A 270 17.29 18.14 -26.24
CA GLY A 270 18.44 17.40 -26.76
C GLY A 270 18.77 16.15 -25.99
N ALA A 271 18.80 16.25 -24.69
CA ALA A 271 19.06 15.12 -23.80
C ALA A 271 18.10 15.13 -22.62
N LYS A 272 17.53 14.00 -22.29
CA LYS A 272 16.78 13.83 -21.06
C LYS A 272 17.77 13.56 -19.93
N LYS A 273 17.76 14.42 -18.93
CA LYS A 273 18.61 14.33 -17.73
C LYS A 273 17.74 14.02 -16.54
N VAL A 274 18.17 13.08 -15.74
CA VAL A 274 17.58 12.82 -14.44
C VAL A 274 18.48 13.49 -13.42
N LEU A 275 17.89 14.34 -12.60
CA LEU A 275 18.57 15.05 -11.53
C LEU A 275 18.06 14.53 -10.21
N HIS A 276 18.96 14.23 -9.35
CA HIS A 276 18.68 13.88 -7.96
C HIS A 276 19.01 15.07 -7.06
N GLY A 277 18.59 15.04 -5.82
CA GLY A 277 18.89 16.16 -4.92
C GLY A 277 20.39 16.41 -4.80
N GLY A 278 20.77 17.66 -4.95
CA GLY A 278 22.13 18.13 -5.07
C GLY A 278 22.61 18.25 -6.51
N ASP A 279 21.91 17.66 -7.48
CA ASP A 279 22.23 17.87 -8.87
C ASP A 279 21.72 19.23 -9.35
N GLN A 280 22.54 19.81 -10.23
CA GLN A 280 22.13 20.97 -11.03
C GLN A 280 22.33 20.65 -12.51
N ALA A 281 21.35 21.00 -13.30
CA ALA A 281 21.46 20.98 -14.75
C ALA A 281 21.10 22.34 -15.36
N ALA A 282 21.79 22.65 -16.41
CA ALA A 282 21.50 23.82 -17.24
C ALA A 282 21.08 23.36 -18.63
N SER A 283 20.11 24.08 -19.25
CA SER A 283 19.65 23.80 -20.61
C SER A 283 20.70 24.13 -21.66
N LYS A 284 21.62 25.05 -21.36
CA LYS A 284 22.74 25.46 -22.24
C LYS A 284 24.02 25.54 -21.40
N GLY A 285 25.14 25.09 -21.97
CA GLY A 285 26.41 24.98 -21.25
C GLY A 285 27.02 26.31 -20.74
N ALA A 286 26.40 27.44 -21.05
CA ALA A 286 26.87 28.75 -20.57
C ALA A 286 26.24 29.21 -19.24
N VAL A 287 25.31 28.43 -18.67
CA VAL A 287 24.68 28.76 -17.38
C VAL A 287 25.57 28.22 -16.27
N ALA A 288 26.11 29.12 -15.43
CA ALA A 288 26.98 28.75 -14.34
C ALA A 288 26.22 27.94 -13.26
N GLN A 289 26.88 26.94 -12.66
CA GLN A 289 26.41 26.33 -11.43
C GLN A 289 26.60 27.32 -10.27
N VAL A 290 25.65 27.34 -9.35
CA VAL A 290 25.70 28.17 -8.15
C VAL A 290 25.61 27.30 -6.90
N SER A 291 25.99 27.83 -5.75
CA SER A 291 25.82 27.07 -4.51
C SER A 291 24.32 26.87 -4.21
N PHE A 292 23.99 25.75 -3.55
CA PHE A 292 22.62 25.49 -3.14
C PHE A 292 22.11 26.53 -2.14
N GLU A 293 23.00 27.10 -1.32
CA GLU A 293 22.69 28.19 -0.42
C GLU A 293 22.24 29.44 -1.19
N GLU A 294 22.92 29.79 -2.30
CA GLU A 294 22.51 30.89 -3.18
C GLU A 294 21.19 30.62 -3.92
N GLU A 295 20.98 29.35 -4.36
CA GLU A 295 19.80 28.96 -5.11
C GLU A 295 18.53 28.88 -4.26
N PHE A 296 18.66 28.47 -3.01
CA PHE A 296 17.52 28.22 -2.12
C PHE A 296 17.46 29.12 -0.88
N GLY A 297 18.50 29.89 -0.64
CA GLY A 297 18.60 30.75 0.56
C GLY A 297 17.53 31.86 0.67
N TRP A 298 16.79 32.09 -0.40
CA TRP A 298 15.68 33.02 -0.45
C TRP A 298 14.31 32.40 -0.05
N SER A 299 14.21 31.08 0.17
CA SER A 299 12.99 30.40 0.64
C SER A 299 12.75 30.61 2.14
N ARG A 300 11.50 30.86 2.50
CA ARG A 300 11.08 31.23 3.88
C ARG A 300 11.08 30.08 4.88
N ASP A 301 10.60 28.90 4.49
CA ASP A 301 10.22 27.87 5.48
C ASP A 301 11.04 26.57 5.38
N ARG A 302 11.84 26.46 4.38
CA ARG A 302 12.39 25.19 3.95
C ARG A 302 13.48 24.61 4.84
N ALA A 303 14.44 25.39 5.22
CA ALA A 303 15.56 24.94 6.04
C ALA A 303 15.05 24.38 7.39
N THR A 304 14.07 25.09 7.97
CA THR A 304 13.46 24.70 9.26
C THR A 304 12.74 23.37 9.19
N LEU A 305 11.95 23.12 8.12
CA LEU A 305 11.15 21.89 7.99
C LEU A 305 12.01 20.66 7.73
N LEU A 306 13.03 20.78 6.88
CA LEU A 306 13.92 19.65 6.57
C LEU A 306 14.80 19.27 7.77
N GLU A 307 15.34 20.27 8.48
CA GLU A 307 16.15 20.01 9.67
C GLU A 307 15.30 19.44 10.81
N LEU A 308 14.06 19.90 10.99
CA LEU A 308 13.15 19.31 11.97
C LEU A 308 12.86 17.83 11.66
N ALA A 309 12.55 17.52 10.40
CA ALA A 309 12.33 16.13 9.98
C ALA A 309 13.58 15.26 10.24
N GLY A 310 14.78 15.77 9.95
CA GLY A 310 16.04 15.07 10.21
C GLY A 310 16.29 14.84 11.70
N GLU A 311 16.04 15.82 12.56
CA GLU A 311 16.21 15.64 14.01
C GLU A 311 15.22 14.63 14.60
N VAL A 312 13.97 14.64 14.12
CA VAL A 312 12.96 13.64 14.50
C VAL A 312 13.39 12.23 14.09
N VAL A 313 13.90 12.06 12.86
CA VAL A 313 14.41 10.76 12.39
C VAL A 313 15.62 10.31 13.22
N ARG A 314 16.59 11.20 13.48
CA ARG A 314 17.76 10.87 14.32
C ARG A 314 17.39 10.51 15.75
N ALA A 315 16.45 11.24 16.35
CA ALA A 315 15.94 10.92 17.69
C ALA A 315 15.21 9.58 17.70
N GLY A 316 14.40 9.28 16.68
CA GLY A 316 13.73 7.98 16.52
C GLY A 316 14.71 6.82 16.36
N GLN A 317 15.77 6.99 15.55
CA GLN A 317 16.83 5.97 15.40
C GLN A 317 17.62 5.76 16.70
N ALA A 318 17.92 6.81 17.46
CA ALA A 318 18.56 6.69 18.74
C ALA A 318 17.71 5.92 19.76
N LEU A 319 16.39 6.10 19.70
CA LEU A 319 15.44 5.38 20.55
C LEU A 319 15.30 3.90 20.13
N ALA A 320 15.25 3.63 18.82
CA ALA A 320 15.21 2.27 18.29
C ALA A 320 16.50 1.47 18.60
N ALA A 321 17.62 2.15 18.80
CA ALA A 321 18.89 1.55 19.23
C ALA A 321 18.99 1.34 20.75
N ALA A 322 18.05 1.88 21.55
CA ALA A 322 18.02 1.67 23.00
C ALA A 322 17.62 0.23 23.34
N PRO A 323 18.23 -0.40 24.38
CA PRO A 323 17.92 -1.76 24.75
C PRO A 323 16.43 -1.86 25.15
N ALA A 324 15.75 -2.76 24.45
CA ALA A 324 14.31 -2.92 24.39
C ALA A 324 13.61 -3.00 25.76
N SER A 325 12.84 -1.96 26.08
CA SER A 325 11.65 -2.08 26.93
C SER A 325 10.48 -2.76 26.17
N TRP A 326 10.63 -2.98 24.87
CA TRP A 326 9.67 -3.64 23.98
C TRP A 326 9.96 -5.14 23.94
N ARG A 327 9.53 -5.86 24.97
CA ARG A 327 9.54 -7.33 24.96
C ARG A 327 8.18 -7.81 24.54
N GLY A 328 8.12 -8.64 23.49
CA GLY A 328 6.88 -9.25 23.05
C GLY A 328 6.14 -9.92 24.20
N ARG A 329 4.94 -9.43 24.50
CA ARG A 329 4.08 -9.99 25.54
C ARG A 329 3.40 -11.25 24.99
N THR A 330 3.54 -12.35 25.71
CA THR A 330 2.96 -13.66 25.32
C THR A 330 1.64 -13.97 26.01
N SER A 331 1.27 -13.21 27.03
CA SER A 331 0.02 -13.33 27.77
C SER A 331 -0.29 -12.06 28.52
N THR A 332 -1.55 -11.85 28.84
CA THR A 332 -2.01 -10.75 29.69
C THR A 332 -3.26 -11.15 30.46
N ARG A 333 -3.37 -10.70 31.71
CA ARG A 333 -4.61 -10.80 32.48
C ARG A 333 -5.62 -9.69 32.17
N LEU A 334 -5.17 -8.63 31.50
CA LEU A 334 -6.01 -7.47 31.18
C LEU A 334 -7.04 -7.81 30.10
N LEU A 335 -6.74 -8.74 29.19
CA LEU A 335 -7.69 -9.25 28.20
C LEU A 335 -8.86 -9.98 28.89
N ASP A 336 -8.55 -10.82 29.88
CA ASP A 336 -9.55 -11.57 30.62
C ASP A 336 -10.45 -10.70 31.51
N ALA A 337 -10.00 -9.48 31.81
CA ALA A 337 -10.73 -8.50 32.58
C ALA A 337 -11.67 -7.60 31.76
N MET A 338 -11.65 -7.72 30.43
CA MET A 338 -12.54 -6.93 29.59
C MET A 338 -14.00 -7.33 29.75
N PRO A 339 -14.93 -6.34 29.75
CA PRO A 339 -16.36 -6.61 29.94
C PRO A 339 -16.99 -7.29 28.72
N ASP A 340 -18.15 -7.92 28.96
CA ASP A 340 -19.00 -8.45 27.90
C ASP A 340 -19.40 -7.37 26.90
N GLY A 341 -19.50 -7.77 25.63
CA GLY A 341 -19.79 -6.87 24.53
C GLY A 341 -18.59 -6.03 24.08
N THR A 342 -17.37 -6.33 24.53
CA THR A 342 -16.16 -5.68 24.01
C THR A 342 -16.03 -5.95 22.51
N VAL A 343 -16.07 -4.87 21.70
CA VAL A 343 -15.98 -4.89 20.22
C VAL A 343 -14.68 -4.31 19.71
N VAL A 344 -13.98 -3.53 20.53
CA VAL A 344 -12.61 -3.05 20.22
C VAL A 344 -11.72 -3.34 21.41
N TYR A 345 -10.55 -3.86 21.15
CA TYR A 345 -9.48 -4.09 22.10
C TYR A 345 -8.17 -3.56 21.55
N ALA A 346 -7.44 -2.78 22.33
CA ALA A 346 -6.10 -2.34 21.98
C ALA A 346 -5.17 -2.54 23.18
N ALA A 347 -4.03 -3.18 22.95
CA ALA A 347 -2.99 -3.35 23.95
C ALA A 347 -1.72 -2.62 23.49
N LEU A 348 -1.32 -1.65 24.26
CA LEU A 348 -0.17 -0.79 24.00
C LEU A 348 0.91 -1.06 25.04
N PRO A 349 2.20 -0.96 24.68
CA PRO A 349 3.25 -0.92 25.69
C PRO A 349 3.10 0.33 26.56
N ASN A 350 3.58 0.26 27.78
CA ASN A 350 3.67 1.43 28.63
C ASN A 350 4.77 2.39 28.09
N LEU A 351 4.35 3.31 27.23
CA LEU A 351 5.23 4.25 26.54
C LEU A 351 5.64 5.46 27.39
N SER A 352 5.19 5.58 28.65
CA SER A 352 5.40 6.76 29.48
C SER A 352 6.87 7.13 29.67
N GLY A 353 7.74 6.15 29.88
CA GLY A 353 9.19 6.33 29.88
C GLY A 353 9.75 6.65 28.50
N THR A 354 9.36 5.86 27.50
CA THR A 354 9.85 5.96 26.12
C THR A 354 9.58 7.32 25.48
N VAL A 355 8.38 7.88 25.66
CA VAL A 355 8.03 9.21 25.12
C VAL A 355 8.84 10.31 25.80
N ALA A 356 9.06 10.19 27.11
CA ALA A 356 9.89 11.14 27.84
C ALA A 356 11.37 11.05 27.45
N ASP A 357 11.90 9.83 27.25
CA ASP A 357 13.27 9.58 26.79
C ASP A 357 13.48 10.10 25.34
N PHE A 358 12.48 9.93 24.49
CA PHE A 358 12.49 10.51 23.13
C PHE A 358 12.59 12.02 23.16
N TYR A 359 11.81 12.68 23.99
CA TYR A 359 11.87 14.13 24.15
C TYR A 359 13.21 14.58 24.70
N ASP A 360 13.73 13.89 25.73
CA ASP A 360 15.02 14.19 26.33
C ASP A 360 16.18 14.01 25.33
N ALA A 361 16.04 13.10 24.37
CA ALA A 361 17.00 12.92 23.27
C ALA A 361 16.84 13.97 22.15
N LEU A 362 15.61 14.41 21.86
CA LEU A 362 15.28 15.34 20.77
C LEU A 362 15.55 16.81 21.17
N ALA A 363 15.11 17.24 22.34
CA ALA A 363 15.15 18.66 22.74
C ALA A 363 16.56 19.29 22.70
N PRO A 364 17.63 18.63 23.18
CA PRO A 364 19.00 19.18 23.05
C PRO A 364 19.45 19.30 21.59
N ARG A 365 19.02 18.39 20.74
CA ARG A 365 19.38 18.40 19.31
C ARG A 365 18.69 19.56 18.58
N LEU A 366 17.41 19.82 18.87
CA LEU A 366 16.70 20.98 18.34
C LEU A 366 17.34 22.30 18.79
N ALA A 367 17.76 22.38 20.07
CA ALA A 367 18.43 23.56 20.61
C ALA A 367 19.85 23.78 20.05
N ALA A 368 20.55 22.71 19.70
CA ALA A 368 21.91 22.75 19.13
C ALA A 368 21.93 22.93 17.60
N ASN A 369 20.82 22.68 16.91
CA ASN A 369 20.76 22.81 15.46
C ASN A 369 20.70 24.28 15.05
N PRO A 370 21.66 24.79 14.23
CA PRO A 370 21.72 26.24 13.90
C PRO A 370 20.47 26.79 13.21
N VAL A 371 19.72 25.92 12.49
CA VAL A 371 18.52 26.31 11.76
C VAL A 371 17.28 26.29 12.66
N LEU A 372 17.24 25.38 13.62
CA LEU A 372 16.08 25.14 14.48
C LEU A 372 16.16 25.88 15.83
N ALA A 373 17.36 26.30 16.26
CA ALA A 373 17.58 26.89 17.55
C ALA A 373 16.72 28.16 17.78
N SER A 374 16.60 29.03 16.78
CA SER A 374 15.78 30.23 16.90
C SER A 374 14.28 29.89 17.00
N TRP A 375 13.80 28.95 16.19
CA TRP A 375 12.41 28.48 16.26
C TRP A 375 12.12 27.75 17.57
N TRP A 376 13.07 26.92 18.04
CA TRP A 376 12.90 26.10 19.25
C TRP A 376 13.03 26.92 20.54
N SER A 377 14.02 27.82 20.62
CA SER A 377 14.44 28.48 21.86
C SER A 377 14.07 29.96 21.93
N GLU A 378 13.89 30.65 20.82
CA GLU A 378 13.75 32.10 20.77
C GLU A 378 12.34 32.60 20.46
N GLY A 379 11.42 31.68 20.05
CA GLY A 379 10.02 32.08 19.78
C GLY A 379 9.29 32.62 21.03
N PRO A 380 8.27 33.49 20.86
CA PRO A 380 7.49 34.03 22.01
C PRO A 380 6.90 32.88 22.85
N GLY A 381 7.20 32.83 24.13
CA GLY A 381 6.76 31.77 25.06
C GLY A 381 7.40 30.39 24.84
N ALA A 382 8.55 30.33 24.18
CA ALA A 382 9.22 29.03 23.89
C ALA A 382 9.66 28.34 25.19
N ALA A 383 10.25 29.07 26.11
CA ALA A 383 10.70 28.52 27.39
C ALA A 383 9.54 27.98 28.23
N GLU A 384 8.42 28.70 28.27
CA GLU A 384 7.21 28.26 28.97
C GLU A 384 6.62 26.98 28.34
N ARG A 385 6.50 26.94 27.02
CA ARG A 385 6.00 25.73 26.32
C ARG A 385 6.90 24.54 26.56
N GLN A 386 8.21 24.68 26.47
CA GLN A 386 9.18 23.63 26.75
C GLN A 386 9.07 23.14 28.21
N ALA A 387 8.95 24.06 29.16
CA ALA A 387 8.77 23.70 30.55
C ALA A 387 7.45 22.97 30.82
N GLU A 388 6.36 23.39 30.17
CA GLU A 388 5.05 22.69 30.25
C GLU A 388 5.11 21.27 29.65
N VAL A 389 5.69 21.13 28.45
CA VAL A 389 5.87 19.81 27.81
C VAL A 389 6.75 18.92 28.69
N LYS A 390 7.88 19.43 29.17
CA LYS A 390 8.75 18.64 30.05
C LYS A 390 8.04 18.23 31.33
N LYS A 391 7.31 19.10 31.96
CA LYS A 391 6.53 18.83 33.19
C LYS A 391 5.47 17.73 32.91
N LEU A 392 4.79 17.81 31.76
CA LEU A 392 3.83 16.76 31.35
C LEU A 392 4.52 15.40 31.19
N LEU A 393 5.65 15.37 30.49
CA LEU A 393 6.40 14.13 30.25
C LEU A 393 7.00 13.54 31.51
N ASP A 394 7.53 14.38 32.41
CA ASP A 394 8.03 13.93 33.72
C ASP A 394 6.88 13.37 34.59
N THR A 395 5.70 13.96 34.52
CA THR A 395 4.48 13.44 35.14
C THR A 395 4.10 12.09 34.55
N LEU A 396 4.05 11.95 33.22
CA LEU A 396 3.77 10.69 32.54
C LEU A 396 4.80 9.61 32.92
N ARG A 397 6.09 9.93 32.95
CA ARG A 397 7.16 9.01 33.38
C ARG A 397 6.95 8.55 34.83
N THR A 398 6.59 9.47 35.71
CA THR A 398 6.34 9.16 37.12
C THR A 398 5.13 8.23 37.26
N TRP A 399 3.99 8.54 36.62
CA TRP A 399 2.82 7.67 36.59
C TRP A 399 3.16 6.28 36.04
N GLY A 400 3.84 6.26 34.89
CA GLY A 400 4.22 5.00 34.24
C GLY A 400 5.15 4.13 35.05
N SER A 401 5.94 4.72 35.96
CA SER A 401 6.84 3.96 36.83
C SER A 401 6.12 3.13 37.89
N TYR A 402 4.84 3.39 38.14
CA TYR A 402 3.99 2.57 39.06
C TYR A 402 3.25 1.48 38.32
N LEU A 403 3.09 1.64 36.99
CA LEU A 403 2.27 0.78 36.16
C LEU A 403 3.12 -0.33 35.54
N GLY A 404 2.48 -1.42 35.17
CA GLY A 404 3.11 -2.48 34.41
C GLY A 404 3.46 -2.08 32.97
N ASP A 405 3.98 -3.01 32.22
CA ASP A 405 4.50 -2.82 30.86
C ASP A 405 3.41 -2.72 29.79
N GLU A 406 2.12 -2.86 30.17
CA GLU A 406 0.99 -2.85 29.25
C GLU A 406 -0.15 -1.94 29.71
N VAL A 407 -0.72 -1.23 28.75
CA VAL A 407 -2.02 -0.54 28.87
C VAL A 407 -2.99 -1.15 27.85
N ALA A 408 -4.06 -1.75 28.34
CA ALA A 408 -5.12 -2.28 27.48
C ALA A 408 -6.30 -1.32 27.46
N VAL A 409 -6.83 -1.02 26.26
CA VAL A 409 -8.02 -0.19 26.06
C VAL A 409 -9.11 -1.03 25.44
N GLY A 410 -10.30 -1.03 26.04
CA GLY A 410 -11.48 -1.73 25.54
C GLY A 410 -12.62 -0.78 25.25
N ILE A 411 -13.40 -1.06 24.21
CA ILE A 411 -14.68 -0.43 23.92
C ILE A 411 -15.72 -1.54 23.88
N ALA A 412 -16.66 -1.53 24.80
CA ALA A 412 -17.80 -2.43 24.81
C ALA A 412 -19.05 -1.72 24.26
N THR A 413 -19.97 -2.47 23.68
CA THR A 413 -21.27 -1.94 23.26
C THR A 413 -22.14 -1.63 24.47
N ASP A 414 -22.89 -0.54 24.42
CA ASP A 414 -23.92 -0.20 25.42
C ASP A 414 -25.16 -1.11 25.30
N ALA A 415 -26.16 -0.89 26.13
CA ALA A 415 -27.42 -1.67 26.13
C ALA A 415 -28.21 -1.55 24.81
N SER A 416 -27.99 -0.49 24.02
CA SER A 416 -28.60 -0.28 22.70
C SER A 416 -27.72 -0.85 21.58
N GLY A 417 -26.58 -1.43 21.93
CA GLY A 417 -25.60 -2.01 21.01
C GLY A 417 -24.63 -0.98 20.40
N HIS A 418 -24.65 0.31 20.77
CA HIS A 418 -23.67 1.30 20.28
C HIS A 418 -22.32 1.15 20.97
N PRO A 419 -21.21 1.46 20.31
CA PRO A 419 -19.92 1.56 20.98
C PRO A 419 -20.03 2.52 22.15
N GLY A 420 -19.80 2.00 23.34
CA GLY A 420 -19.78 2.78 24.57
C GLY A 420 -18.49 3.58 24.72
N ALA A 421 -18.30 4.15 25.89
CA ALA A 421 -17.09 4.87 26.21
C ALA A 421 -15.90 3.92 26.42
N PRO A 422 -14.67 4.32 26.02
CA PRO A 422 -13.49 3.50 26.21
C PRO A 422 -13.15 3.33 27.69
N ILE A 423 -12.70 2.13 28.05
CA ILE A 423 -12.10 1.79 29.35
C ILE A 423 -10.62 1.48 29.14
N ALA A 424 -9.76 1.98 30.02
CA ALA A 424 -8.35 1.63 30.00
C ALA A 424 -7.99 0.82 31.25
N LEU A 425 -7.22 -0.24 31.03
CA LEU A 425 -6.74 -1.15 32.08
C LEU A 425 -5.21 -1.21 32.05
N THR A 426 -4.60 -1.28 33.22
CA THR A 426 -3.17 -1.58 33.36
C THR A 426 -2.92 -2.29 34.71
N THR A 427 -1.79 -2.96 34.84
CA THR A 427 -1.38 -3.51 36.14
C THR A 427 -0.69 -2.45 36.97
N VAL A 428 -0.77 -2.55 38.29
CA VAL A 428 0.00 -1.74 39.23
C VAL A 428 1.06 -2.62 39.84
N GLU A 429 2.33 -2.29 39.63
CA GLU A 429 3.46 -3.12 40.06
C GLU A 429 4.20 -2.51 41.25
N LYS A 430 4.11 -1.19 41.44
CA LYS A 430 4.81 -0.50 42.52
C LYS A 430 3.84 -0.19 43.68
N ALA A 431 4.25 -0.51 44.88
CA ALA A 431 3.51 -0.18 46.08
C ALA A 431 3.40 1.35 46.30
N GLY A 432 2.35 1.79 46.99
CA GLY A 432 2.13 3.22 47.26
C GLY A 432 1.43 3.98 46.14
N PHE A 433 0.87 3.26 45.15
CA PHE A 433 0.18 3.88 43.99
C PHE A 433 -1.08 4.65 44.43
N ARG A 434 -1.86 4.13 45.39
CA ARG A 434 -3.07 4.78 45.88
C ARG A 434 -2.74 6.15 46.50
N GLU A 435 -1.78 6.17 47.42
CA GLU A 435 -1.30 7.37 48.09
C GLU A 435 -0.70 8.39 47.09
N PHE A 436 0.00 7.87 46.08
CA PHE A 436 0.54 8.70 44.99
C PHE A 436 -0.58 9.38 44.21
N VAL A 437 -1.63 8.62 43.80
CA VAL A 437 -2.76 9.17 43.05
C VAL A 437 -3.53 10.21 43.86
N GLU A 438 -3.81 9.92 45.14
CA GLU A 438 -4.50 10.85 46.05
C GLU A 438 -3.72 12.14 46.23
N ALA A 439 -2.39 12.05 46.42
CA ALA A 439 -1.50 13.22 46.54
C ALA A 439 -1.48 14.02 45.23
N GLU A 440 -1.48 13.34 44.07
CA GLU A 440 -1.43 13.98 42.76
C GLU A 440 -2.75 14.71 42.43
N ILE A 441 -3.89 14.10 42.72
CA ILE A 441 -5.21 14.74 42.62
C ILE A 441 -5.27 16.03 43.48
N ALA A 442 -4.76 15.95 44.71
CA ALA A 442 -4.71 17.10 45.61
C ALA A 442 -3.76 18.20 45.06
N ARG A 443 -2.57 17.82 44.60
CA ARG A 443 -1.54 18.72 44.07
C ARG A 443 -1.99 19.48 42.80
N THR A 444 -2.72 18.76 41.91
CA THR A 444 -3.17 19.32 40.61
C THR A 444 -4.50 20.07 40.70
N GLY A 445 -5.19 20.00 41.87
CA GLY A 445 -6.55 20.53 42.01
C GLY A 445 -7.58 19.76 41.12
N ALA A 446 -7.27 18.53 40.72
CA ALA A 446 -8.14 17.69 39.88
C ALA A 446 -9.27 17.05 40.70
N ALA A 447 -9.43 17.38 41.98
CA ALA A 447 -10.53 16.90 42.82
C ALA A 447 -11.90 17.15 42.15
N GLY A 448 -12.69 16.10 42.02
CA GLY A 448 -13.97 16.15 41.31
C GLY A 448 -13.89 15.88 39.80
N LYS A 449 -12.73 16.03 39.14
CA LYS A 449 -12.49 15.63 37.74
C LYS A 449 -11.86 14.25 37.61
N VAL A 450 -11.07 13.85 38.61
CA VAL A 450 -10.47 12.52 38.72
C VAL A 450 -10.87 12.00 40.09
N LEU A 451 -11.46 10.82 40.14
CA LEU A 451 -11.94 10.19 41.38
C LEU A 451 -11.30 8.82 41.51
N LEU A 452 -10.75 8.54 42.66
CA LEU A 452 -10.36 7.15 43.02
C LEU A 452 -11.54 6.51 43.73
N VAL A 453 -12.18 5.52 43.09
CA VAL A 453 -13.42 4.90 43.53
C VAL A 453 -13.17 3.43 43.95
N SER A 454 -14.00 2.91 44.86
CA SER A 454 -13.93 1.52 45.30
C SER A 454 -14.99 0.65 44.62
N SER A 455 -16.02 1.26 44.05
CA SER A 455 -17.10 0.58 43.34
C SER A 455 -17.73 1.51 42.25
N ALA A 456 -18.49 0.92 41.34
CA ALA A 456 -19.23 1.67 40.32
C ALA A 456 -20.28 2.64 40.90
N SER A 457 -20.80 2.36 42.11
CA SER A 457 -21.78 3.23 42.75
C SER A 457 -21.20 4.60 43.17
N GLU A 458 -19.88 4.68 43.34
CA GLU A 458 -19.16 5.93 43.68
C GLU A 458 -18.76 6.74 42.44
N ALA A 459 -18.86 6.16 41.23
CA ALA A 459 -18.43 6.77 39.99
C ALA A 459 -19.34 7.94 39.61
N LYS A 460 -18.74 8.99 39.00
CA LYS A 460 -19.44 10.17 38.47
C LYS A 460 -19.31 10.24 36.94
N ALA A 461 -20.37 10.69 36.31
CA ALA A 461 -20.43 10.82 34.83
C ALA A 461 -19.44 11.86 34.28
N ASP A 462 -19.21 12.95 35.02
CA ASP A 462 -18.37 14.06 34.59
C ASP A 462 -16.92 13.99 35.10
N ALA A 463 -16.48 12.81 35.56
CA ALA A 463 -15.15 12.58 36.11
C ALA A 463 -14.51 11.32 35.54
N LEU A 464 -13.18 11.35 35.45
CA LEU A 464 -12.42 10.14 35.20
C LEU A 464 -12.39 9.30 36.49
N ASN A 465 -13.03 8.15 36.46
CA ASN A 465 -13.13 7.26 37.58
C ASN A 465 -11.97 6.24 37.50
N LEU A 466 -11.08 6.29 38.49
CA LEU A 466 -9.98 5.36 38.68
C LEU A 466 -10.38 4.30 39.71
N TRP A 467 -10.39 3.03 39.31
CA TRP A 467 -10.74 1.91 40.13
C TRP A 467 -9.56 0.96 40.23
N LEU A 468 -9.17 0.67 41.50
CA LEU A 468 -8.02 -0.19 41.76
C LEU A 468 -8.49 -1.45 42.48
N ARG A 469 -8.35 -2.60 41.84
CA ARG A 469 -8.71 -3.90 42.41
C ARG A 469 -7.74 -5.00 41.96
N ASP A 470 -7.31 -5.86 42.88
CA ASP A 470 -6.46 -7.02 42.62
C ASP A 470 -5.17 -6.69 41.82
N GLY A 471 -4.59 -5.48 42.07
CA GLY A 471 -3.41 -5.00 41.37
C GLY A 471 -3.68 -4.63 39.89
N VAL A 472 -4.94 -4.42 39.50
CA VAL A 472 -5.33 -3.82 38.20
C VAL A 472 -5.90 -2.42 38.48
N LEU A 473 -5.40 -1.44 37.75
CA LEU A 473 -5.98 -0.12 37.67
C LEU A 473 -6.89 -0.06 36.43
N ALA A 474 -8.10 0.38 36.64
CA ALA A 474 -9.02 0.71 35.54
C ALA A 474 -9.33 2.20 35.55
N ALA A 475 -9.39 2.79 34.36
CA ALA A 475 -9.87 4.14 34.15
C ALA A 475 -11.15 4.07 33.31
N ALA A 476 -12.27 4.56 33.87
CA ALA A 476 -13.57 4.55 33.22
C ALA A 476 -14.22 5.95 33.28
N PRO A 477 -14.84 6.41 32.16
CA PRO A 477 -15.41 7.76 32.11
C PRO A 477 -16.80 7.86 32.79
N ASN A 478 -17.44 6.74 33.12
CA ASN A 478 -18.79 6.72 33.73
C ASN A 478 -19.03 5.47 34.59
N ALA A 479 -20.11 5.52 35.37
CA ALA A 479 -20.51 4.42 36.25
C ALA A 479 -20.94 3.13 35.49
N GLU A 480 -21.57 3.28 34.32
CA GLU A 480 -22.02 2.13 33.53
C GLU A 480 -20.85 1.28 33.05
N SER A 481 -19.81 1.93 32.48
CA SER A 481 -18.58 1.24 32.05
C SER A 481 -17.88 0.56 33.20
N LEU A 482 -17.85 1.20 34.38
CA LEU A 482 -17.24 0.64 35.58
C LEU A 482 -18.03 -0.53 36.13
N ALA A 483 -19.38 -0.45 36.12
CA ALA A 483 -20.24 -1.55 36.59
C ALA A 483 -20.08 -2.82 35.74
N ARG A 484 -19.94 -2.68 34.44
CA ARG A 484 -19.65 -3.78 33.52
C ARG A 484 -18.29 -4.41 33.79
N LEU A 485 -17.31 -3.58 34.08
CA LEU A 485 -15.98 -4.03 34.44
C LEU A 485 -16.01 -4.79 35.77
N GLU A 486 -16.70 -4.27 36.79
CA GLU A 486 -16.90 -4.98 38.07
C GLU A 486 -17.54 -6.37 37.88
N ALA A 487 -18.55 -6.45 37.00
CA ALA A 487 -19.19 -7.71 36.67
C ALA A 487 -18.21 -8.70 36.02
N ALA A 488 -17.37 -8.23 35.08
CA ALA A 488 -16.35 -9.06 34.43
C ALA A 488 -15.28 -9.57 35.38
N PHE A 489 -14.91 -8.78 36.41
CA PHE A 489 -14.01 -9.20 37.49
C PHE A 489 -14.66 -10.18 38.46
N ALA A 490 -15.98 -10.10 38.68
CA ALA A 490 -16.70 -10.96 39.58
C ALA A 490 -16.91 -12.39 39.03
N ALA A 491 -17.14 -12.50 37.71
CA ALA A 491 -17.36 -13.79 37.04
C ALA A 491 -16.96 -13.70 35.55
N PRO A 492 -16.37 -14.77 34.99
CA PRO A 492 -16.08 -14.82 33.56
C PRO A 492 -17.38 -14.68 32.75
N GLY A 493 -17.43 -13.67 31.86
CA GLY A 493 -18.56 -13.40 31.01
C GLY A 493 -18.46 -14.06 29.62
N ALA A 494 -19.41 -13.72 28.74
CA ALA A 494 -19.49 -14.25 27.39
C ALA A 494 -18.32 -13.81 26.51
N PHE A 495 -17.74 -12.64 26.75
CA PHE A 495 -16.56 -12.16 26.01
C PHE A 495 -15.41 -13.15 26.14
N ARG A 496 -15.12 -13.64 27.36
CA ARG A 496 -13.98 -14.53 27.64
C ARG A 496 -14.08 -15.88 26.93
N THR A 497 -15.28 -16.33 26.60
CA THR A 497 -15.53 -17.59 25.88
C THR A 497 -15.76 -17.38 24.37
N GLY A 498 -15.78 -16.12 23.93
CA GLY A 498 -16.08 -15.75 22.56
C GLY A 498 -14.93 -15.94 21.59
N SER A 499 -15.25 -16.00 20.29
CA SER A 499 -14.26 -16.14 19.22
C SER A 499 -13.32 -14.95 19.15
N PHE A 500 -13.79 -13.74 19.43
CA PHE A 500 -12.98 -12.54 19.42
C PHE A 500 -11.87 -12.59 20.49
N HIS A 501 -12.22 -12.93 21.74
CA HIS A 501 -11.23 -13.15 22.81
C HIS A 501 -10.21 -14.23 22.42
N ALA A 502 -10.68 -15.36 21.85
CA ALA A 502 -9.80 -16.46 21.45
C ALA A 502 -8.76 -16.02 20.40
N ARG A 503 -9.14 -15.13 19.45
CA ARG A 503 -8.23 -14.57 18.45
C ARG A 503 -7.22 -13.60 19.05
N LEU A 504 -7.64 -12.75 19.98
CA LEU A 504 -6.72 -11.88 20.72
C LEU A 504 -5.71 -12.70 21.56
N ALA A 505 -6.18 -13.73 22.25
CA ALA A 505 -5.32 -14.62 23.00
C ALA A 505 -4.35 -15.42 22.10
N GLU A 506 -4.74 -15.76 20.88
CA GLU A 506 -3.86 -16.37 19.86
C GLU A 506 -2.73 -15.42 19.47
N ALA A 507 -3.02 -14.13 19.24
CA ALA A 507 -2.03 -13.12 18.93
C ALA A 507 -1.01 -12.97 20.07
N TYR A 508 -1.46 -12.93 21.32
CA TYR A 508 -0.54 -12.87 22.47
C TYR A 508 0.41 -14.07 22.54
N ARG A 509 -0.06 -15.29 22.27
CA ARG A 509 0.81 -16.48 22.28
C ARG A 509 1.97 -16.39 21.30
N GLY A 510 1.80 -15.63 20.21
CA GLY A 510 2.84 -15.34 19.25
C GLY A 510 3.85 -14.27 19.70
N GLY A 511 3.61 -13.61 20.84
CA GLY A 511 4.40 -12.47 21.31
C GLY A 511 4.03 -11.18 20.58
N VAL A 512 3.52 -10.18 21.29
CA VAL A 512 3.12 -8.88 20.69
C VAL A 512 3.66 -7.70 21.48
N ASP A 513 4.10 -6.67 20.78
CA ASP A 513 4.43 -5.38 21.36
C ASP A 513 3.21 -4.46 21.38
N LEU A 514 2.45 -4.47 20.27
CA LEU A 514 1.20 -3.76 20.12
C LEU A 514 0.17 -4.72 19.54
N LEU A 515 -1.05 -4.67 20.06
CA LEU A 515 -2.17 -5.47 19.56
C LEU A 515 -3.41 -4.58 19.45
N VAL A 516 -4.10 -4.63 18.33
CA VAL A 516 -5.42 -4.01 18.15
C VAL A 516 -6.35 -5.05 17.55
N GLY A 517 -7.51 -5.24 18.16
CA GLY A 517 -8.55 -6.10 17.66
C GLY A 517 -9.87 -5.37 17.52
N VAL A 518 -10.63 -5.75 16.49
CA VAL A 518 -11.98 -5.26 16.24
C VAL A 518 -12.90 -6.45 15.94
N ASP A 519 -13.99 -6.56 16.68
CA ASP A 519 -15.11 -7.45 16.34
C ASP A 519 -15.94 -6.81 15.23
N ALA A 520 -15.47 -7.00 14.00
CA ALA A 520 -16.08 -6.41 12.82
C ALA A 520 -17.50 -6.98 12.57
N LYS A 521 -17.77 -8.22 12.95
CA LYS A 521 -19.08 -8.86 12.80
C LYS A 521 -20.17 -8.09 13.53
N SER A 522 -19.94 -7.79 14.80
CA SER A 522 -20.87 -7.02 15.63
C SER A 522 -21.09 -5.61 15.08
N MET A 523 -20.04 -4.97 14.60
CA MET A 523 -20.10 -3.62 14.01
C MET A 523 -20.84 -3.61 12.67
N LEU A 524 -20.52 -4.57 11.77
CA LEU A 524 -21.13 -4.67 10.45
C LEU A 524 -22.61 -5.06 10.52
N ALA A 525 -22.98 -6.00 11.40
CA ALA A 525 -24.38 -6.38 11.62
C ALA A 525 -25.23 -5.18 12.01
N ARG A 526 -24.67 -4.29 12.82
CA ARG A 526 -25.34 -3.05 13.21
C ARG A 526 -25.42 -2.03 12.08
N ALA A 527 -24.29 -1.74 11.41
CA ALA A 527 -24.28 -0.82 10.28
C ALA A 527 -25.32 -1.26 9.20
N ALA A 528 -25.47 -2.57 9.00
CA ALA A 528 -26.48 -3.13 8.12
C ALA A 528 -27.93 -2.89 8.60
N ALA A 529 -28.16 -2.88 9.92
CA ALA A 529 -29.49 -2.58 10.48
C ALA A 529 -29.88 -1.08 10.35
N GLU A 530 -28.88 -0.19 10.30
CA GLU A 530 -29.05 1.26 10.17
C GLU A 530 -29.11 1.75 8.72
N THR A 531 -28.55 0.96 7.77
CA THR A 531 -28.53 1.27 6.33
C THR A 531 -29.70 0.57 5.61
N GLY A 532 -30.25 1.21 4.58
CA GLY A 532 -31.37 0.65 3.81
C GLY A 532 -31.00 -0.63 3.04
N ASP A 533 -32.01 -1.34 2.56
CA ASP A 533 -31.94 -2.67 1.92
C ASP A 533 -30.88 -2.81 0.82
N GLY A 534 -30.61 -1.73 0.04
CA GLY A 534 -29.63 -1.76 -1.04
C GLY A 534 -28.18 -1.91 -0.56
N SER A 535 -27.81 -1.22 0.52
CA SER A 535 -26.47 -1.32 1.11
C SER A 535 -26.24 -2.70 1.73
N HIS A 536 -27.29 -3.27 2.36
CA HIS A 536 -27.23 -4.63 2.92
C HIS A 536 -27.05 -5.69 1.82
N ALA A 537 -27.79 -5.57 0.72
CA ALA A 537 -27.67 -6.46 -0.44
C ALA A 537 -26.24 -6.41 -1.05
N PHE A 538 -25.67 -5.22 -1.18
CA PHE A 538 -24.30 -5.04 -1.67
C PHE A 538 -23.26 -5.67 -0.72
N LEU A 539 -23.33 -5.40 0.58
CA LEU A 539 -22.42 -6.00 1.58
C LEU A 539 -22.49 -7.52 1.56
N LYS A 540 -23.68 -8.10 1.43
CA LYS A 540 -23.88 -9.54 1.31
C LYS A 540 -23.32 -10.10 0.00
N ALA A 541 -23.58 -9.44 -1.13
CA ALA A 541 -23.08 -9.86 -2.43
C ALA A 541 -21.54 -9.75 -2.53
N SER A 542 -20.93 -8.74 -1.91
CA SER A 542 -19.48 -8.56 -1.87
C SER A 542 -18.74 -9.54 -0.96
N GLY A 543 -19.45 -10.26 -0.08
CA GLY A 543 -18.85 -11.15 0.93
C GLY A 543 -18.27 -10.40 2.14
N LEU A 544 -18.34 -9.08 2.19
CA LEU A 544 -17.85 -8.27 3.33
C LEU A 544 -18.74 -8.43 4.57
N ALA A 545 -20.01 -8.83 4.39
CA ALA A 545 -20.90 -9.15 5.52
C ALA A 545 -20.42 -10.37 6.32
N ASP A 546 -19.56 -11.20 5.76
CA ASP A 546 -19.03 -12.41 6.42
C ASP A 546 -17.75 -12.13 7.24
N VAL A 547 -17.27 -10.88 7.28
CA VAL A 547 -16.11 -10.49 8.10
C VAL A 547 -16.47 -10.63 9.58
N GLU A 548 -15.60 -11.32 10.33
CA GLU A 548 -15.77 -11.50 11.78
C GLU A 548 -14.85 -10.59 12.59
N HIS A 549 -13.54 -10.71 12.40
CA HIS A 549 -12.58 -9.96 13.21
C HIS A 549 -11.47 -9.36 12.35
N LEU A 550 -10.97 -8.19 12.77
CA LEU A 550 -9.71 -7.64 12.35
C LEU A 550 -8.76 -7.65 13.54
N ILE A 551 -7.63 -8.32 13.42
CA ILE A 551 -6.56 -8.35 14.42
C ILE A 551 -5.30 -7.75 13.80
N VAL A 552 -4.76 -6.75 14.44
CA VAL A 552 -3.51 -6.07 14.03
C VAL A 552 -2.49 -6.24 15.14
N GLU A 553 -1.34 -6.79 14.81
CA GLU A 553 -0.24 -7.05 15.72
C GLU A 553 1.07 -6.47 15.22
N HIS A 554 1.87 -5.98 16.14
CA HIS A 554 3.24 -5.55 15.88
C HIS A 554 4.18 -6.33 16.79
N ARG A 555 5.32 -6.75 16.25
CA ARG A 555 6.33 -7.54 16.92
C ARG A 555 7.72 -7.02 16.61
N THR A 556 8.59 -7.03 17.60
CA THR A 556 10.02 -6.77 17.45
C THR A 556 10.81 -7.99 17.86
N GLU A 557 11.46 -8.64 16.93
CA GLU A 557 12.31 -9.81 17.18
C GLU A 557 13.74 -9.49 16.76
N ALA A 558 14.69 -9.66 17.69
CA ALA A 558 16.12 -9.44 17.44
C ALA A 558 16.46 -8.09 16.78
N GLY A 559 15.68 -7.04 17.09
CA GLY A 559 15.85 -5.70 16.52
C GLY A 559 15.20 -5.49 15.14
N ALA A 560 14.56 -6.49 14.59
CA ALA A 560 13.74 -6.37 13.39
C ALA A 560 12.27 -6.21 13.78
N SER A 561 11.61 -5.25 13.19
CA SER A 561 10.21 -4.90 13.42
C SER A 561 9.35 -5.52 12.32
N SER A 562 8.22 -6.09 12.69
CA SER A 562 7.24 -6.66 11.76
C SER A 562 5.81 -6.37 12.22
N GLY A 563 4.98 -5.92 11.28
CA GLY A 563 3.55 -5.71 11.50
C GLY A 563 2.74 -6.77 10.77
N ARG A 564 1.67 -7.25 11.39
CA ARG A 564 0.69 -8.16 10.78
C ARG A 564 -0.73 -7.68 11.06
N ALA A 565 -1.61 -7.90 10.08
CA ALA A 565 -3.04 -7.70 10.23
C ALA A 565 -3.76 -8.94 9.68
N ALA A 566 -4.66 -9.52 10.46
CA ALA A 566 -5.45 -10.66 10.05
C ALA A 566 -6.93 -10.27 9.98
N LEU A 567 -7.52 -10.39 8.81
CA LEU A 567 -8.95 -10.24 8.59
C LEU A 567 -9.57 -11.65 8.50
N THR A 568 -10.46 -11.99 9.42
CA THR A 568 -11.10 -13.29 9.47
C THR A 568 -12.55 -13.22 9.02
N PHE A 569 -13.05 -14.33 8.47
CA PHE A 569 -14.39 -14.47 7.93
C PHE A 569 -15.09 -15.65 8.61
N GLY A 570 -16.38 -15.54 8.87
CA GLY A 570 -17.21 -16.57 9.48
C GLY A 570 -17.52 -17.75 8.54
N ALA A 571 -17.21 -17.60 7.27
CA ALA A 571 -17.36 -18.60 6.22
C ALA A 571 -16.22 -18.50 5.22
N GLU A 572 -16.19 -19.37 4.22
CA GLU A 572 -15.28 -19.24 3.09
C GLU A 572 -15.53 -17.92 2.35
N ARG A 573 -14.46 -17.20 2.05
CA ARG A 573 -14.51 -15.90 1.36
C ARG A 573 -15.18 -16.02 0.01
N ARG A 574 -16.06 -15.07 -0.31
CA ARG A 574 -16.82 -15.01 -1.56
C ARG A 574 -16.93 -13.58 -2.06
N GLY A 575 -17.42 -13.41 -3.28
CA GLY A 575 -17.54 -12.09 -3.91
C GLY A 575 -16.20 -11.34 -3.90
N MET A 576 -16.22 -10.06 -3.64
CA MET A 576 -15.04 -9.19 -3.60
C MET A 576 -14.02 -9.61 -2.52
N ALA A 577 -14.49 -10.13 -1.38
CA ALA A 577 -13.61 -10.65 -0.34
C ALA A 577 -12.73 -11.82 -0.83
N ALA A 578 -13.13 -12.53 -1.89
CA ALA A 578 -12.39 -13.64 -2.50
C ALA A 578 -11.59 -13.22 -3.75
N TRP A 579 -11.50 -11.93 -4.08
CA TRP A 579 -10.79 -11.48 -5.28
C TRP A 579 -9.30 -11.76 -5.22
N ILE A 580 -8.68 -11.63 -4.04
CA ILE A 580 -7.30 -12.06 -3.81
C ILE A 580 -7.30 -13.58 -3.67
N ALA A 581 -6.62 -14.27 -4.57
CA ALA A 581 -6.52 -15.73 -4.59
C ALA A 581 -5.58 -16.24 -3.48
N PRO A 582 -5.64 -17.54 -3.13
CA PRO A 582 -4.62 -18.17 -2.31
C PRO A 582 -3.22 -17.93 -2.85
N PRO A 583 -2.18 -18.01 -1.98
CA PRO A 583 -0.79 -17.85 -2.40
C PRO A 583 -0.43 -18.71 -3.60
N ALA A 584 0.21 -18.09 -4.59
CA ALA A 584 0.66 -18.78 -5.80
C ALA A 584 1.90 -18.08 -6.38
N PRO A 585 2.69 -18.75 -7.23
CA PRO A 585 3.84 -18.14 -7.89
C PRO A 585 3.44 -16.88 -8.68
N MET A 586 4.20 -15.81 -8.49
CA MET A 586 3.98 -14.51 -9.14
C MET A 586 4.91 -14.33 -10.34
N GLY A 587 4.60 -14.98 -11.46
CA GLY A 587 5.41 -14.93 -12.67
C GLY A 587 5.49 -13.53 -13.29
N ALA A 588 4.49 -12.66 -13.05
CA ALA A 588 4.49 -11.27 -13.47
C ALA A 588 5.70 -10.49 -12.92
N LEU A 589 6.19 -10.83 -11.73
CA LEU A 589 7.41 -10.22 -11.15
C LEU A 589 8.69 -10.60 -11.89
N SER A 590 8.69 -11.64 -12.71
CA SER A 590 9.85 -12.00 -13.54
C SER A 590 10.16 -10.98 -14.65
N PHE A 591 9.21 -10.08 -14.95
CA PHE A 591 9.38 -8.99 -15.90
C PHE A 591 9.80 -7.67 -15.24
N VAL A 592 9.99 -7.67 -13.92
CA VAL A 592 10.44 -6.52 -13.12
C VAL A 592 11.90 -6.75 -12.75
N SER A 593 12.78 -5.80 -13.07
CA SER A 593 14.23 -5.98 -12.84
C SER A 593 14.60 -5.94 -11.35
N SER A 594 15.77 -6.51 -11.01
CA SER A 594 16.29 -6.49 -9.64
C SER A 594 16.55 -5.08 -9.09
N GLY A 595 16.69 -4.10 -9.97
CA GLY A 595 16.88 -2.68 -9.64
C GLY A 595 15.60 -1.86 -9.57
N ALA A 596 14.41 -2.47 -9.60
CA ALA A 596 13.16 -1.74 -9.49
C ALA A 596 13.04 -1.01 -8.14
N THR A 597 12.54 0.23 -8.19
CA THR A 597 12.34 1.07 -7.00
C THR A 597 11.02 0.80 -6.30
N GLY A 598 10.06 0.18 -7.00
CA GLY A 598 8.80 -0.24 -6.42
C GLY A 598 8.05 -1.22 -7.31
N ALA A 599 7.35 -2.15 -6.69
CA ALA A 599 6.48 -3.09 -7.38
C ALA A 599 5.33 -3.54 -6.48
N ILE A 600 4.15 -3.69 -7.07
CA ILE A 600 3.01 -4.35 -6.43
C ILE A 600 2.62 -5.51 -7.35
N ALA A 601 2.58 -6.71 -6.81
CA ALA A 601 2.08 -7.89 -7.50
C ALA A 601 0.93 -8.51 -6.71
N VAL A 602 -0.05 -9.04 -7.41
CA VAL A 602 -1.20 -9.70 -6.80
C VAL A 602 -1.63 -10.90 -7.64
N VAL A 603 -1.99 -11.96 -6.96
CA VAL A 603 -2.66 -13.11 -7.56
C VAL A 603 -4.15 -13.00 -7.25
N THR A 604 -4.95 -12.91 -8.29
CA THR A 604 -6.41 -12.85 -8.18
C THR A 604 -7.04 -14.17 -8.59
N LYS A 605 -8.28 -14.40 -8.23
CA LYS A 605 -9.06 -15.45 -8.91
C LYS A 605 -9.22 -15.11 -10.39
N GLU A 606 -9.67 -16.08 -11.19
CA GLU A 606 -9.87 -15.88 -12.63
C GLU A 606 -10.59 -14.55 -12.92
N PRO A 607 -10.05 -13.67 -13.80
CA PRO A 607 -10.66 -12.37 -14.09
C PRO A 607 -12.12 -12.44 -14.56
N ALA A 608 -12.51 -13.52 -15.25
CA ALA A 608 -13.90 -13.76 -15.63
C ALA A 608 -14.83 -13.88 -14.40
N LEU A 609 -14.34 -14.51 -13.32
CA LEU A 609 -15.09 -14.62 -12.06
C LEU A 609 -15.11 -13.29 -11.27
N LEU A 610 -14.08 -12.44 -11.44
CA LEU A 610 -14.10 -11.09 -10.89
C LEU A 610 -15.22 -10.27 -11.54
N VAL A 611 -15.38 -10.41 -12.86
CA VAL A 611 -16.45 -9.76 -13.60
C VAL A 611 -17.82 -10.31 -13.18
N ASP A 612 -17.95 -11.63 -13.00
CA ASP A 612 -19.18 -12.25 -12.49
C ASP A 612 -19.58 -11.70 -11.12
N ASP A 613 -18.63 -11.59 -10.18
CA ASP A 613 -18.90 -11.00 -8.86
C ASP A 613 -19.28 -9.53 -8.96
N LEU A 614 -18.54 -8.75 -9.78
CA LEU A 614 -18.85 -7.34 -9.99
C LEU A 614 -20.27 -7.17 -10.53
N PHE A 615 -20.66 -8.00 -11.52
CA PHE A 615 -22.01 -7.96 -12.08
C PHE A 615 -23.08 -8.37 -11.06
N ALA A 616 -22.79 -9.38 -10.22
CA ALA A 616 -23.68 -9.76 -9.13
C ALA A 616 -23.88 -8.64 -8.10
N MET A 617 -22.81 -7.93 -7.74
CA MET A 617 -22.88 -6.79 -6.83
C MET A 617 -23.66 -5.61 -7.43
N LEU A 618 -23.45 -5.31 -8.70
CA LEU A 618 -24.20 -4.26 -9.40
C LEU A 618 -25.68 -4.63 -9.56
N ALA A 619 -25.99 -5.88 -9.87
CA ALA A 619 -27.37 -6.37 -9.95
C ALA A 619 -28.09 -6.33 -8.60
N ALA A 620 -27.37 -6.59 -7.51
CA ALA A 620 -27.93 -6.49 -6.16
C ALA A 620 -28.33 -5.05 -5.79
N GLY A 621 -27.57 -4.04 -6.27
CA GLY A 621 -27.89 -2.63 -6.08
C GLY A 621 -28.85 -2.02 -7.13
N GLN A 622 -28.91 -2.64 -8.32
CA GLN A 622 -29.68 -2.14 -9.47
C GLN A 622 -30.30 -3.34 -10.22
N PRO A 623 -31.57 -3.71 -9.92
CA PRO A 623 -32.21 -4.88 -10.52
C PRO A 623 -32.29 -4.88 -12.06
N GLU A 624 -32.33 -3.70 -12.67
CA GLU A 624 -32.34 -3.51 -14.15
C GLU A 624 -30.93 -3.59 -14.79
N PHE A 625 -29.90 -3.74 -13.94
CA PHE A 625 -28.53 -3.84 -14.40
C PHE A 625 -28.33 -5.02 -15.39
N PRO A 626 -28.83 -6.28 -15.20
CA PRO A 626 -28.72 -7.37 -16.16
C PRO A 626 -29.26 -7.02 -17.56
N ASP A 627 -30.39 -6.42 -17.70
CA ASP A 627 -31.00 -6.06 -18.99
C ASP A 627 -30.21 -4.98 -19.73
N LYS A 628 -29.77 -3.95 -18.99
CA LYS A 628 -28.89 -2.91 -19.53
C LYS A 628 -27.54 -3.45 -20.01
N LEU A 629 -26.94 -4.46 -19.25
CA LEU A 629 -25.72 -5.17 -19.66
C LEU A 629 -25.99 -5.88 -20.98
N ALA A 630 -27.04 -6.71 -21.12
CA ALA A 630 -27.37 -7.45 -22.33
C ALA A 630 -27.58 -6.52 -23.55
N GLU A 631 -28.28 -5.40 -23.42
CA GLU A 631 -28.44 -4.38 -24.46
C GLU A 631 -27.11 -3.74 -24.89
N ALA A 632 -26.20 -3.42 -23.94
CA ALA A 632 -24.92 -2.80 -24.20
C ALA A 632 -23.97 -3.76 -24.94
N GLU A 633 -23.84 -5.02 -24.51
CA GLU A 633 -23.02 -6.02 -25.15
C GLU A 633 -23.45 -6.31 -26.59
N ALA A 634 -24.75 -6.25 -26.89
CA ALA A 634 -25.23 -6.45 -28.25
C ALA A 634 -24.92 -5.25 -29.16
N LYS A 635 -25.06 -4.01 -28.68
CA LYS A 635 -24.71 -2.81 -29.44
C LYS A 635 -23.25 -2.78 -29.84
N LEU A 636 -22.36 -3.23 -28.97
CA LEU A 636 -20.92 -3.20 -29.21
C LEU A 636 -20.39 -4.49 -29.85
N GLY A 637 -21.22 -5.56 -29.78
CA GLY A 637 -20.81 -6.89 -30.23
C GLY A 637 -19.57 -7.38 -29.43
N PHE A 638 -19.42 -6.98 -28.17
CA PHE A 638 -18.30 -7.26 -27.27
C PHE A 638 -18.80 -7.64 -25.89
N ARG A 639 -18.27 -8.69 -25.31
CA ARG A 639 -18.60 -9.16 -23.96
C ARG A 639 -17.39 -9.05 -23.04
N LEU A 640 -17.51 -8.21 -22.01
CA LEU A 640 -16.41 -7.95 -21.08
C LEU A 640 -15.89 -9.24 -20.42
N ARG A 641 -16.82 -10.09 -19.99
CA ARG A 641 -16.51 -11.36 -19.34
C ARG A 641 -15.77 -12.31 -20.27
N ASP A 642 -16.35 -12.55 -21.45
CA ASP A 642 -15.89 -13.61 -22.34
C ASP A 642 -14.78 -13.14 -23.26
N ASP A 643 -14.87 -11.93 -23.82
CA ASP A 643 -13.93 -11.47 -24.85
C ASP A 643 -12.65 -10.84 -24.25
N LEU A 644 -12.75 -10.27 -23.02
CA LEU A 644 -11.60 -9.66 -22.35
C LEU A 644 -11.15 -10.47 -21.14
N ALA A 645 -12.02 -10.61 -20.13
CA ALA A 645 -11.61 -11.15 -18.84
C ALA A 645 -11.21 -12.63 -18.93
N ALA A 646 -11.91 -13.43 -19.73
CA ALA A 646 -11.58 -14.85 -19.93
C ALA A 646 -10.27 -15.09 -20.71
N ALA A 647 -9.72 -14.07 -21.38
CA ALA A 647 -8.42 -14.16 -22.03
C ALA A 647 -7.26 -13.87 -21.08
N LEU A 648 -7.54 -13.28 -19.92
CA LEU A 648 -6.55 -12.89 -18.91
C LEU A 648 -6.37 -13.98 -17.85
N GLY A 649 -5.18 -14.05 -17.28
CA GLY A 649 -4.88 -14.79 -16.06
C GLY A 649 -4.98 -13.94 -14.80
N GLY A 650 -4.83 -14.59 -13.64
CA GLY A 650 -4.98 -13.96 -12.34
C GLY A 650 -3.69 -13.35 -11.76
N ASP A 651 -2.55 -13.53 -12.42
CA ASP A 651 -1.27 -13.01 -11.95
C ASP A 651 -0.98 -11.67 -12.63
N LEU A 652 -0.82 -10.63 -11.83
CA LEU A 652 -0.55 -9.29 -12.32
C LEU A 652 0.46 -8.55 -11.45
N ALA A 653 1.28 -7.69 -12.08
CA ALA A 653 2.21 -6.81 -11.40
C ALA A 653 2.19 -5.41 -12.01
N PHE A 654 2.28 -4.41 -11.15
CA PHE A 654 2.53 -3.03 -11.50
C PHE A 654 3.84 -2.59 -10.86
N ALA A 655 4.76 -2.02 -11.63
CA ALA A 655 6.09 -1.68 -11.16
C ALA A 655 6.57 -0.31 -11.65
N VAL A 656 7.39 0.32 -10.82
CA VAL A 656 8.28 1.41 -11.18
C VAL A 656 9.66 0.80 -11.34
N ASP A 657 10.06 0.54 -12.58
CA ASP A 657 11.25 -0.24 -12.91
C ASP A 657 12.20 0.54 -13.81
N GLY A 658 12.88 1.45 -13.22
CA GLY A 658 13.79 2.40 -13.85
C GLY A 658 13.58 3.81 -13.32
N PRO A 659 14.04 4.84 -14.04
CA PRO A 659 13.89 6.20 -13.58
C PRO A 659 12.41 6.57 -13.40
N ILE A 660 12.15 7.33 -12.34
CA ILE A 660 10.81 7.83 -12.05
C ILE A 660 10.48 9.04 -12.95
N LEU A 661 11.50 9.62 -13.62
CA LEU A 661 11.40 10.86 -14.38
C LEU A 661 12.33 10.84 -15.61
N PRO A 662 12.02 11.38 -16.80
CA PRO A 662 10.97 12.34 -17.20
C PRO A 662 9.60 11.70 -17.41
N THR A 663 9.59 10.43 -17.71
CA THR A 663 8.40 9.58 -17.77
C THR A 663 8.66 8.46 -16.79
N PRO A 664 7.80 8.25 -15.77
CA PRO A 664 8.02 7.14 -14.85
C PRO A 664 8.14 5.84 -15.66
N ALA A 665 9.17 5.05 -15.35
CA ALA A 665 9.37 3.75 -15.95
C ALA A 665 8.33 2.74 -15.43
N LEU A 666 7.04 3.07 -15.66
CA LEU A 666 5.91 2.28 -15.24
C LEU A 666 5.78 1.06 -16.13
N LYS A 667 5.53 -0.07 -15.51
CA LYS A 667 5.17 -1.32 -16.18
C LYS A 667 3.91 -1.89 -15.56
N LEU A 668 3.01 -2.37 -16.40
CA LEU A 668 1.94 -3.27 -16.01
C LEU A 668 2.21 -4.62 -16.70
N VAL A 669 2.21 -5.68 -15.93
CA VAL A 669 2.38 -7.05 -16.42
C VAL A 669 1.15 -7.84 -16.01
N VAL A 670 0.51 -8.50 -16.94
CA VAL A 670 -0.72 -9.29 -16.69
C VAL A 670 -0.58 -10.64 -17.38
N GLU A 671 -0.84 -11.69 -16.66
CA GLU A 671 -0.91 -13.04 -17.22
C GLU A 671 -2.00 -13.13 -18.29
N VAL A 672 -1.71 -13.83 -19.39
CA VAL A 672 -2.65 -13.98 -20.53
C VAL A 672 -2.73 -15.44 -20.93
N TYR A 673 -3.94 -15.99 -20.94
CA TYR A 673 -4.21 -17.36 -21.38
C TYR A 673 -4.49 -17.47 -22.87
N ASP A 674 -5.04 -16.41 -23.49
CA ASP A 674 -5.34 -16.36 -24.92
C ASP A 674 -4.89 -15.04 -25.54
N PRO A 675 -3.60 -14.92 -25.89
CA PRO A 675 -3.06 -13.68 -26.49
C PRO A 675 -3.73 -13.32 -27.81
N ALA A 676 -4.12 -14.29 -28.63
CA ALA A 676 -4.76 -14.03 -29.92
C ALA A 676 -6.16 -13.43 -29.74
N ARG A 677 -6.94 -13.97 -28.82
CA ARG A 677 -8.25 -13.44 -28.47
C ARG A 677 -8.15 -12.05 -27.86
N LEU A 678 -7.21 -11.84 -26.92
CA LEU A 678 -6.99 -10.55 -26.31
C LEU A 678 -6.57 -9.51 -27.35
N GLN A 679 -5.65 -9.86 -28.26
CA GLN A 679 -5.23 -8.97 -29.36
C GLN A 679 -6.41 -8.60 -30.27
N ALA A 680 -7.24 -9.57 -30.67
CA ALA A 680 -8.42 -9.30 -31.47
C ALA A 680 -9.41 -8.37 -30.75
N THR A 681 -9.58 -8.56 -29.44
CA THR A 681 -10.40 -7.71 -28.60
C THR A 681 -9.84 -6.28 -28.52
N ILE A 682 -8.52 -6.11 -28.30
CA ILE A 682 -7.87 -4.80 -28.30
C ILE A 682 -8.07 -4.08 -29.64
N VAL A 683 -7.84 -4.78 -30.78
CA VAL A 683 -8.04 -4.20 -32.13
C VAL A 683 -9.50 -3.75 -32.31
N LYS A 684 -10.46 -4.53 -31.87
CA LYS A 684 -11.88 -4.19 -31.93
C LYS A 684 -12.20 -2.96 -31.08
N LEU A 685 -11.71 -2.91 -29.83
CA LEU A 685 -11.91 -1.76 -28.94
C LEU A 685 -11.29 -0.48 -29.51
N VAL A 686 -10.08 -0.57 -30.10
CA VAL A 686 -9.43 0.54 -30.77
C VAL A 686 -10.27 1.03 -31.94
N SER A 687 -10.83 0.12 -32.77
CA SER A 687 -11.67 0.50 -33.91
C SER A 687 -12.98 1.20 -33.49
N LEU A 688 -13.60 0.73 -32.40
CA LEU A 688 -14.78 1.35 -31.82
C LEU A 688 -14.46 2.74 -31.26
N ALA A 689 -13.32 2.87 -30.55
CA ALA A 689 -12.86 4.15 -30.00
C ALA A 689 -12.51 5.16 -31.11
N ASP A 690 -11.89 4.70 -32.23
CA ASP A 690 -11.59 5.53 -33.38
C ASP A 690 -12.88 6.04 -34.04
N ALA A 691 -13.86 5.16 -34.24
CA ALA A 691 -15.16 5.52 -34.80
C ALA A 691 -15.89 6.58 -33.95
N GLU A 692 -15.92 6.41 -32.63
CA GLU A 692 -16.52 7.38 -31.73
C GLU A 692 -15.76 8.70 -31.65
N ALA A 693 -14.41 8.66 -31.67
CA ALA A 693 -13.58 9.86 -31.72
C ALA A 693 -13.89 10.69 -32.96
N ARG A 694 -13.95 10.05 -34.14
CA ARG A 694 -14.28 10.70 -35.42
C ARG A 694 -15.68 11.30 -35.46
N LYS A 695 -16.69 10.57 -34.95
CA LYS A 695 -18.06 11.10 -34.82
C LYS A 695 -18.10 12.36 -33.93
N ALA A 696 -17.28 12.40 -32.90
CA ALA A 696 -17.15 13.53 -31.99
C ALA A 696 -16.23 14.65 -32.53
N GLY A 697 -15.74 14.57 -33.76
CA GLY A 697 -14.81 15.54 -34.35
C GLY A 697 -13.43 15.59 -33.67
N ARG A 698 -13.02 14.48 -33.02
CA ARG A 698 -11.75 14.38 -32.30
C ARG A 698 -10.74 13.59 -33.11
N PRO A 699 -9.43 13.77 -32.81
CA PRO A 699 -8.39 12.93 -33.38
C PRO A 699 -8.65 11.46 -33.12
N GLY A 700 -8.50 10.62 -34.11
CA GLY A 700 -8.73 9.19 -34.07
C GLY A 700 -7.74 8.45 -33.15
N VAL A 701 -8.07 7.21 -32.88
CA VAL A 701 -7.21 6.26 -32.14
C VAL A 701 -6.66 5.25 -33.13
N SER A 702 -5.36 5.00 -33.11
CA SER A 702 -4.71 4.07 -34.03
C SER A 702 -3.81 3.07 -33.27
N LEU A 703 -3.69 1.87 -33.83
CA LEU A 703 -2.78 0.83 -33.35
C LEU A 703 -1.72 0.57 -34.44
N ALA A 704 -0.46 0.81 -34.10
CA ALA A 704 0.69 0.48 -34.93
C ALA A 704 1.42 -0.74 -34.38
N THR A 705 1.98 -1.57 -35.26
CA THR A 705 2.75 -2.76 -34.87
C THR A 705 4.13 -2.70 -35.52
N GLU A 706 5.16 -2.98 -34.74
CA GLU A 706 6.55 -3.05 -35.22
C GLU A 706 7.31 -4.14 -34.46
N THR A 707 8.42 -4.59 -35.02
CA THR A 707 9.33 -5.55 -34.36
C THR A 707 10.61 -4.82 -33.94
N VAL A 708 10.93 -4.85 -32.65
CA VAL A 708 12.15 -4.26 -32.07
C VAL A 708 12.86 -5.31 -31.25
N SER A 709 14.12 -5.60 -31.54
CA SER A 709 14.94 -6.63 -30.84
C SER A 709 14.26 -8.00 -30.78
N GLY A 710 13.53 -8.40 -31.85
CA GLY A 710 12.81 -9.66 -31.90
C GLY A 710 11.44 -9.67 -31.19
N LEU A 711 11.07 -8.57 -30.53
CA LEU A 711 9.81 -8.42 -29.82
C LEU A 711 8.79 -7.69 -30.69
N THR A 712 7.60 -8.24 -30.86
CA THR A 712 6.50 -7.56 -31.54
C THR A 712 5.84 -6.57 -30.58
N ILE A 713 5.99 -5.29 -30.85
CA ILE A 713 5.48 -4.18 -30.05
C ILE A 713 4.28 -3.54 -30.74
N HIS A 714 3.20 -3.40 -30.00
CA HIS A 714 2.00 -2.68 -30.40
C HIS A 714 1.97 -1.32 -29.72
N SER A 715 1.77 -0.26 -30.50
CA SER A 715 1.75 1.13 -30.02
C SER A 715 0.36 1.71 -30.22
N LEU A 716 -0.31 2.11 -29.15
CA LEU A 716 -1.59 2.81 -29.18
C LEU A 716 -1.33 4.32 -29.20
N ALA A 717 -1.78 5.00 -30.24
CA ALA A 717 -1.68 6.44 -30.39
C ALA A 717 -3.07 7.07 -30.36
N THR A 718 -3.29 8.06 -29.50
CA THR A 718 -4.42 8.97 -29.56
C THR A 718 -3.93 10.28 -30.13
N GLY A 719 -4.72 11.00 -30.90
CA GLY A 719 -4.31 12.22 -31.58
C GLY A 719 -3.85 13.39 -30.68
N ALA A 720 -3.96 13.27 -29.38
CA ALA A 720 -3.27 14.14 -28.44
C ALA A 720 -1.86 13.57 -28.21
N ALA A 721 -0.82 14.35 -28.47
CA ALA A 721 0.59 13.95 -28.49
C ALA A 721 1.17 13.31 -27.22
N VAL A 722 0.37 13.03 -26.18
CA VAL A 722 0.80 12.66 -24.83
C VAL A 722 0.49 11.21 -24.45
N SER A 723 -0.34 10.47 -25.20
CA SER A 723 -0.72 9.11 -24.80
C SER A 723 -0.14 8.08 -25.77
N ARG A 724 1.11 7.72 -25.61
CA ARG A 724 1.67 6.52 -26.23
C ARG A 724 1.66 5.40 -25.20
N LEU A 725 0.66 4.53 -25.27
CA LEU A 725 0.65 3.28 -24.55
C LEU A 725 1.19 2.20 -25.49
N GLN A 726 2.16 1.45 -25.02
CA GLN A 726 2.79 0.37 -25.78
C GLN A 726 2.67 -0.94 -25.03
N TYR A 727 2.52 -2.01 -25.77
CA TYR A 727 2.46 -3.34 -25.18
C TYR A 727 3.07 -4.41 -26.07
N ALA A 728 3.45 -5.50 -25.46
CA ALA A 728 3.92 -6.72 -26.12
C ALA A 728 3.44 -7.95 -25.37
N PHE A 729 3.26 -9.07 -26.07
CA PHE A 729 3.04 -10.37 -25.47
C PHE A 729 4.37 -11.12 -25.38
N VAL A 730 4.72 -11.55 -24.19
CA VAL A 730 5.97 -12.26 -23.90
C VAL A 730 5.66 -13.40 -22.95
N ASP A 731 5.96 -14.64 -23.36
CA ASP A 731 5.89 -15.85 -22.53
C ASP A 731 4.61 -15.99 -21.67
N GLY A 732 3.45 -15.72 -22.31
CA GLY A 732 2.15 -15.83 -21.64
C GLY A 732 1.76 -14.60 -20.82
N TYR A 733 2.48 -13.50 -20.94
CA TYR A 733 2.17 -12.23 -20.28
C TYR A 733 1.98 -11.10 -21.28
N LEU A 734 1.06 -10.22 -20.99
CA LEU A 734 0.93 -8.90 -21.58
C LEU A 734 1.78 -7.93 -20.76
N VAL A 735 2.81 -7.36 -21.36
CA VAL A 735 3.62 -6.30 -20.76
C VAL A 735 3.23 -4.97 -21.38
N VAL A 736 2.84 -4.01 -20.56
CA VAL A 736 2.40 -2.67 -20.98
C VAL A 736 3.34 -1.64 -20.38
N ALA A 737 3.79 -0.69 -21.19
CA ALA A 737 4.66 0.39 -20.74
C ALA A 737 4.48 1.65 -21.62
N PRO A 738 4.87 2.84 -21.16
CA PRO A 738 4.81 4.07 -21.94
C PRO A 738 5.88 4.12 -23.06
N GLU A 739 6.96 3.33 -22.94
CA GLU A 739 8.11 3.37 -23.86
C GLU A 739 8.54 1.97 -24.31
N LYS A 740 8.96 1.83 -25.59
CA LYS A 740 9.47 0.57 -26.16
C LYS A 740 10.67 0.01 -25.41
N ALA A 741 11.57 0.90 -24.98
CA ALA A 741 12.75 0.51 -24.25
C ALA A 741 12.42 -0.22 -22.94
N LEU A 742 11.30 0.12 -22.30
CA LEU A 742 10.83 -0.56 -21.08
C LEU A 742 10.31 -1.97 -21.37
N LEU A 743 9.64 -2.17 -22.51
CA LEU A 743 9.18 -3.49 -22.94
C LEU A 743 10.37 -4.41 -23.26
N VAL A 744 11.36 -3.89 -24.01
CA VAL A 744 12.57 -4.63 -24.35
C VAL A 744 13.35 -5.00 -23.06
N ARG A 745 13.50 -4.05 -22.13
CA ARG A 745 14.16 -4.34 -20.83
C ARG A 745 13.40 -5.36 -20.00
N ALA A 746 12.07 -5.32 -20.00
CA ALA A 746 11.27 -6.31 -19.29
C ALA A 746 11.49 -7.72 -19.86
N ALA A 747 11.49 -7.87 -21.18
CA ALA A 747 11.78 -9.15 -21.84
C ALA A 747 13.22 -9.62 -21.58
N GLN A 748 14.19 -8.70 -21.56
CA GLN A 748 15.58 -9.00 -21.24
C GLN A 748 15.77 -9.43 -19.77
N ALA A 749 15.16 -8.72 -18.81
CA ALA A 749 15.21 -9.08 -17.40
C ALA A 749 14.62 -10.48 -17.16
N HIS A 750 13.48 -10.76 -17.79
CA HIS A 750 12.85 -12.09 -17.76
C HIS A 750 13.76 -13.17 -18.33
N ALA A 751 14.31 -12.97 -19.53
CA ALA A 751 15.18 -13.95 -20.18
C ALA A 751 16.51 -14.16 -19.43
N ALA A 752 17.07 -13.12 -18.81
CA ALA A 752 18.31 -13.19 -18.03
C ALA A 752 18.12 -13.73 -16.60
N GLY A 753 16.88 -13.76 -16.09
CA GLY A 753 16.61 -14.10 -14.68
C GLY A 753 17.05 -13.01 -13.70
N ASP A 754 17.40 -11.81 -14.17
CA ASP A 754 17.71 -10.64 -13.33
C ASP A 754 16.42 -9.91 -12.95
N THR A 755 15.74 -10.46 -11.96
CA THR A 755 14.39 -10.04 -11.60
C THR A 755 14.31 -9.55 -10.16
N LEU A 756 13.24 -8.83 -9.82
CA LEU A 756 13.01 -8.35 -8.47
C LEU A 756 13.03 -9.50 -7.44
N LEU A 757 12.56 -10.68 -7.81
CA LEU A 757 12.57 -11.87 -6.94
C LEU A 757 14.00 -12.34 -6.57
N THR A 758 15.02 -11.96 -7.34
CA THR A 758 16.43 -12.26 -7.05
C THR A 758 17.14 -11.09 -6.36
N SER A 759 16.45 -9.96 -6.15
CA SER A 759 17.04 -8.79 -5.48
C SER A 759 17.39 -9.10 -4.02
N PRO A 760 18.64 -8.90 -3.59
CA PRO A 760 19.04 -9.12 -2.20
C PRO A 760 18.23 -8.29 -1.20
N LYS A 761 17.77 -7.10 -1.60
CA LYS A 761 16.95 -6.21 -0.78
C LYS A 761 15.57 -6.80 -0.52
N LEU A 762 14.91 -7.32 -1.54
CA LEU A 762 13.63 -8.00 -1.38
C LEU A 762 13.78 -9.28 -0.55
N VAL A 763 14.75 -10.13 -0.90
CA VAL A 763 14.98 -11.42 -0.23
C VAL A 763 15.22 -11.25 1.26
N ALA A 764 15.95 -10.20 1.67
CA ALA A 764 16.20 -9.90 3.08
C ALA A 764 14.93 -9.52 3.87
N LEU A 765 13.90 -9.03 3.19
CA LEU A 765 12.63 -8.57 3.78
C LEU A 765 11.53 -9.64 3.78
N LEU A 766 11.73 -10.74 3.05
CA LEU A 766 10.74 -11.81 2.99
C LEU A 766 10.50 -12.42 4.37
N PRO A 767 9.25 -12.70 4.77
CA PRO A 767 8.95 -13.37 6.02
C PRO A 767 9.57 -14.77 6.02
N LYS A 768 10.18 -15.16 7.13
CA LYS A 768 10.83 -16.45 7.30
C LYS A 768 9.85 -17.54 7.75
N ASP A 769 8.69 -17.14 8.23
CA ASP A 769 7.63 -17.98 8.74
C ASP A 769 6.38 -17.81 7.86
N GLY A 770 6.01 -18.83 7.13
CA GLY A 770 4.82 -18.81 6.27
C GLY A 770 4.97 -19.58 4.97
N PRO A 771 3.95 -19.50 4.09
CA PRO A 771 4.01 -20.09 2.75
C PRO A 771 5.16 -19.52 1.92
N LEU A 772 5.67 -20.32 0.98
CA LEU A 772 6.71 -19.89 0.03
C LEU A 772 6.21 -18.87 -1.00
N ASP A 773 4.91 -18.95 -1.30
CA ASP A 773 4.24 -18.06 -2.25
C ASP A 773 3.38 -17.03 -1.52
N PHE A 774 3.02 -15.98 -2.24
CA PHE A 774 2.21 -14.88 -1.74
C PHE A 774 0.94 -14.69 -2.57
N SER A 775 -0.08 -14.11 -1.95
CA SER A 775 -1.27 -13.62 -2.66
C SER A 775 -1.07 -12.19 -3.15
N MET A 776 -0.24 -11.41 -2.41
CA MET A 776 0.14 -10.04 -2.77
C MET A 776 1.55 -9.75 -2.24
N LEU A 777 2.32 -9.03 -3.01
CA LEU A 777 3.60 -8.42 -2.63
C LEU A 777 3.61 -6.95 -3.04
N ALA A 778 4.05 -6.08 -2.15
CA ALA A 778 4.28 -4.67 -2.44
C ALA A 778 5.65 -4.27 -1.90
N PHE A 779 6.60 -4.11 -2.79
CA PHE A 779 7.98 -3.74 -2.49
C PHE A 779 8.22 -2.27 -2.80
N GLN A 780 8.96 -1.60 -1.94
CA GLN A 780 9.36 -0.21 -2.11
C GLN A 780 10.79 -0.02 -1.57
N ASP A 781 11.68 0.52 -2.40
CA ASP A 781 13.04 0.90 -2.03
C ASP A 781 13.19 2.42 -2.00
N VAL A 782 12.69 3.03 -0.94
CA VAL A 782 12.77 4.49 -0.73
C VAL A 782 14.23 4.92 -0.56
N GLY A 783 15.01 4.14 0.18
CA GLY A 783 16.43 4.43 0.42
C GLY A 783 17.26 4.40 -0.86
N GLY A 784 17.00 3.44 -1.76
CA GLY A 784 17.64 3.37 -3.08
C GLY A 784 17.24 4.51 -4.00
N ALA A 785 15.95 4.87 -3.98
CA ALA A 785 15.44 6.01 -4.74
C ALA A 785 15.97 7.37 -4.23
N LEU A 786 16.16 7.50 -2.91
CA LEU A 786 16.67 8.72 -2.25
C LEU A 786 18.20 8.70 -2.02
N GLY A 787 18.86 7.55 -2.11
CA GLY A 787 20.32 7.42 -1.87
C GLY A 787 21.16 8.09 -2.94
N ALA A 788 20.74 8.01 -4.19
CA ALA A 788 21.31 8.79 -5.28
C ALA A 788 21.13 10.31 -5.00
N LEU A 789 20.02 10.68 -4.39
CA LEU A 789 19.66 12.02 -3.96
C LEU A 789 20.62 12.56 -2.88
N ALA A 790 20.82 11.81 -1.81
CA ALA A 790 21.68 12.23 -0.70
C ALA A 790 23.14 12.37 -1.10
N SER A 791 23.65 11.46 -1.95
CA SER A 791 25.01 11.55 -2.48
C SER A 791 25.20 12.74 -3.41
N ALA A 792 24.17 13.09 -4.18
CA ALA A 792 24.20 14.19 -5.12
C ALA A 792 24.10 15.57 -4.45
N VAL A 793 23.41 15.65 -3.28
CA VAL A 793 23.33 16.88 -2.44
C VAL A 793 24.66 17.12 -1.70
N GLY A 794 25.65 16.21 -1.80
CA GLY A 794 26.82 16.25 -0.91
C GLY A 794 26.38 16.26 0.55
N ALA A 795 25.30 15.53 0.87
CA ALA A 795 24.71 15.52 2.17
C ALA A 795 25.75 15.11 3.19
N ALA A 796 26.08 16.01 4.10
CA ALA A 796 27.05 15.73 5.17
C ALA A 796 26.58 14.48 5.94
N PRO A 797 27.49 13.60 6.36
CA PRO A 797 27.14 12.51 7.25
C PRO A 797 26.34 13.03 8.45
N GLY A 798 25.10 12.54 8.65
CA GLY A 798 24.21 13.02 9.69
C GLY A 798 23.23 14.13 9.29
N SER A 799 23.15 14.52 8.01
CA SER A 799 22.06 15.38 7.52
C SER A 799 20.76 14.57 7.33
N ALA A 800 19.60 15.26 7.37
CA ALA A 800 18.30 14.64 7.12
C ALA A 800 18.22 13.86 5.81
N ALA A 801 18.82 14.38 4.75
CA ALA A 801 18.90 13.71 3.46
C ALA A 801 19.76 12.44 3.51
N SER A 802 20.89 12.46 4.23
CA SER A 802 21.72 11.28 4.48
C SER A 802 20.98 10.22 5.32
N ASP A 803 20.13 10.63 6.25
CA ASP A 803 19.41 9.72 7.12
C ASP A 803 18.21 9.09 6.37
N LEU A 804 17.50 9.88 5.54
CA LEU A 804 16.45 9.38 4.65
C LEU A 804 16.99 8.42 3.58
N SER A 805 18.22 8.64 3.07
CA SER A 805 18.86 7.70 2.14
C SER A 805 19.25 6.37 2.79
N ARG A 806 19.37 6.35 4.11
CA ARG A 806 19.60 5.14 4.91
C ARG A 806 18.31 4.45 5.31
N SER A 807 17.13 5.02 4.99
CA SER A 807 15.86 4.29 5.16
C SER A 807 15.93 3.05 4.26
N GLY A 808 15.79 1.88 4.90
CA GLY A 808 15.85 0.60 4.20
C GLY A 808 14.68 0.43 3.23
N ALA A 809 14.78 -0.56 2.35
CA ALA A 809 13.65 -1.02 1.58
C ALA A 809 12.55 -1.55 2.52
N THR A 810 11.29 -1.47 2.09
CA THR A 810 10.14 -2.01 2.81
C THR A 810 9.39 -3.00 1.94
N LEU A 811 8.78 -3.98 2.57
CA LEU A 811 7.96 -4.99 1.92
C LEU A 811 6.63 -5.11 2.67
N ALA A 812 5.51 -4.99 1.97
CA ALA A 812 4.22 -5.46 2.44
C ALA A 812 3.81 -6.70 1.65
N TRP A 813 3.13 -7.63 2.31
CA TRP A 813 2.71 -8.88 1.71
C TRP A 813 1.35 -9.33 2.24
N ALA A 814 0.69 -10.23 1.51
CA ALA A 814 -0.54 -10.85 1.98
C ALA A 814 -0.58 -12.35 1.65
N TRP A 815 -1.22 -13.11 2.54
CA TRP A 815 -1.63 -14.50 2.35
C TRP A 815 -3.15 -14.60 2.48
N ALA A 816 -3.81 -14.94 1.41
CA ALA A 816 -5.26 -15.08 1.37
C ALA A 816 -5.64 -16.57 1.50
N GLU A 817 -6.12 -16.95 2.66
CA GLU A 817 -6.62 -18.28 2.98
C GLU A 817 -8.14 -18.37 2.74
N PRO A 818 -8.76 -19.53 2.76
CA PRO A 818 -10.20 -19.67 2.50
C PRO A 818 -11.09 -18.80 3.40
N SER A 819 -10.78 -18.68 4.68
CA SER A 819 -11.56 -17.91 5.67
C SER A 819 -10.79 -16.79 6.34
N ARG A 820 -9.60 -16.44 5.83
CA ARG A 820 -8.74 -15.43 6.45
C ARG A 820 -7.84 -14.77 5.39
N ILE A 821 -7.55 -13.48 5.56
CA ILE A 821 -6.47 -12.79 4.85
C ILE A 821 -5.49 -12.28 5.91
N VAL A 822 -4.24 -12.66 5.77
CA VAL A 822 -3.16 -12.15 6.61
C VAL A 822 -2.33 -11.19 5.78
N PHE A 823 -2.23 -9.97 6.25
CA PHE A 823 -1.31 -8.95 5.71
C PHE A 823 -0.11 -8.83 6.64
N GLY A 824 1.03 -8.52 6.09
CA GLY A 824 2.21 -8.23 6.88
C GLY A 824 3.13 -7.23 6.21
N SER A 825 4.04 -6.66 7.00
CA SER A 825 5.07 -5.76 6.53
C SER A 825 6.41 -6.05 7.22
N SER A 826 7.49 -5.78 6.49
CA SER A 826 8.86 -5.92 6.95
C SER A 826 9.69 -4.73 6.48
N GLY A 827 10.57 -4.22 7.34
CA GLY A 827 11.46 -3.08 7.02
C GLY A 827 11.34 -1.96 8.05
N ALA A 828 12.27 -1.02 8.02
CA ALA A 828 12.35 0.03 9.04
C ALA A 828 11.40 1.20 8.75
N GLY A 829 10.58 1.58 9.73
CA GLY A 829 10.07 2.93 9.88
C GLY A 829 8.57 3.13 9.83
N LEU A 830 8.15 4.40 9.79
CA LEU A 830 6.76 4.90 9.79
C LEU A 830 5.85 4.33 8.69
N ALA A 831 6.42 3.68 7.66
CA ALA A 831 5.67 2.96 6.62
C ALA A 831 4.85 1.80 7.21
N GLU A 832 5.28 1.21 8.32
CA GLU A 832 4.52 0.15 9.03
C GLU A 832 3.20 0.70 9.60
N LEU A 833 3.23 1.88 10.22
CA LEU A 833 2.01 2.54 10.70
C LEU A 833 1.13 3.00 9.52
N GLY A 834 1.72 3.41 8.40
CA GLY A 834 1.00 3.81 7.20
C GLY A 834 0.24 2.65 6.53
N SER A 835 0.82 1.44 6.52
CA SER A 835 0.14 0.24 5.99
C SER A 835 -1.03 -0.19 6.88
N LEU A 836 -0.92 -0.03 8.19
CA LEU A 836 -1.99 -0.28 9.16
C LEU A 836 -3.12 0.76 9.05
N VAL A 837 -2.77 2.04 8.85
CA VAL A 837 -3.75 3.12 8.62
C VAL A 837 -4.41 2.99 7.25
N ALA A 838 -3.68 2.55 6.21
CA ALA A 838 -4.24 2.32 4.88
C ALA A 838 -5.22 1.14 4.87
N ALA A 839 -4.94 0.06 5.60
CA ALA A 839 -5.89 -1.04 5.80
C ALA A 839 -7.13 -0.58 6.57
N GLY A 840 -6.97 0.27 7.59
CA GLY A 840 -8.07 0.87 8.36
C GLY A 840 -8.86 1.93 7.59
N SER A 841 -8.21 2.72 6.73
CA SER A 841 -8.89 3.75 5.92
C SER A 841 -9.61 3.17 4.70
N ALA A 842 -9.20 2.01 4.19
CA ALA A 842 -9.96 1.27 3.18
C ALA A 842 -11.32 0.78 3.72
N MET A 843 -11.44 0.58 5.03
CA MET A 843 -12.70 0.24 5.69
C MET A 843 -13.53 1.48 6.07
N ASN A 844 -12.92 2.67 6.09
CA ASN A 844 -13.57 3.92 6.49
C ASN A 844 -13.88 4.86 5.31
N ALA A 845 -13.82 4.37 4.07
CA ALA A 845 -14.32 5.13 2.92
C ALA A 845 -15.84 5.34 3.12
N PRO A 846 -16.32 6.58 3.39
CA PRO A 846 -17.74 6.81 3.45
C PRO A 846 -18.31 6.47 2.07
N ALA A 847 -19.32 5.62 2.05
CA ALA A 847 -20.19 5.50 0.89
C ALA A 847 -20.76 6.92 0.64
N SER A 848 -20.12 7.67 -0.25
CA SER A 848 -20.59 8.97 -0.69
C SER A 848 -21.88 8.71 -1.46
N GLY A 849 -22.97 8.64 -0.72
CA GLY A 849 -24.32 8.71 -1.25
C GLY A 849 -24.46 10.05 -1.96
N GLY A 850 -24.62 9.96 -3.29
CA GLY A 850 -25.03 11.11 -4.08
C GLY A 850 -26.35 11.71 -3.58
N ARG A 851 -26.36 13.03 -3.49
CA ARG A 851 -27.54 13.86 -3.69
C ARG A 851 -27.44 14.51 -5.05
#